data_ff6922c4f2e03994666a4f0bb6a7e51f
#
_entry.id   ff6922c4f2e03994666a4f0bb6a7e51f
#
_cell.length_a   1.000
_cell.length_b   1.000
_cell.length_c   1.000
_cell.angle_alpha   90.00
_cell.angle_beta   90.00
_cell.angle_gamma   90.00
#
_symmetry.space_group_name_H-M   'P 1'
#
loop_
_entity.id
_entity.type
_entity.pdbx_description
1 polymer ?
#
loop_
_entity_poly.entity_id
_entity_poly.type
_entity_poly.pdbx_seq_one_letter_code
_entity_poly.pdbx_strand_id
1 'polypeptide(L)'
;MPVTTTLLGWLLLCFAPQAQDLFTEYLDVVMWLRMLLFVVVLTVFWALPTHYAARMLVNSDSRLPANGGPCLAGAALWLPRLLGLLTFVAVEAAILRSYMNIPTLDQQREVVRPVEQALLAMAGWVALGAVAYLLWIFFRPRDLRPRGLLGRINAKLGWFWQAISPGRKSGSADEEGRDFGRLILAAVFAIFAGIFFVGADHVAGWFPRSMAIPFILGGWLPFLTYLSGLGRQIRAPLITGLAVLVAIVAVVFGDNHTVRRVASKDVVPIKIEDAIDLWMTENGCNPKTSNNAPAASCPRPIIVAAAGGASRAGFMMASMIGYFLDTQEADYYGVKGLSSKDVRNRLFSISGVSGGAMGAVMVTAALGAASPAADKQPCVNAVAVDQWWGDKVNNWRDCLEALTSGDFLTAGFLGFAFNDALPFTLRDRAAVLEDSWRNRFGDVVPKAKEDAKTLGCGGLDCPFLSLRPQPGHWIPLLVLNGTSEAIGRRILTTPLAMSYAPPGKCPTAVTNGPCPLFVEADSFHQLLRTEIASESWREWLGMFGRLLYGNPQANDIRLSTAALNSARFPLISPPGSVRNQEYRLVDRIVDGGYFENYGTLTARELALAIHTIAPQLKPLVIVISNDPDDQLGPTDDVANDPQVPPRPTATAGEVLSEVSAPITTVFNLRTAHGVQAVDALRTGLHATIPECDKLVIQLRISRDGNKSLSMSWWESPLVQRRIHRQTESDPDTNYAREHNQNLPRLKAIWQEMQSSSCRAS
;
A
#
# COMPACT_ATOMS: atom_id res chain seq x y z
N MET A 1 -5.45 -2.42 -28.81
CA MET A 1 -4.43 -1.83 -27.93
C MET A 1 -4.74 -0.36 -27.58
N PRO A 2 -4.83 0.63 -28.52
CA PRO A 2 -5.18 2.02 -28.13
C PRO A 2 -6.49 2.15 -27.36
N VAL A 3 -7.54 1.42 -27.74
CA VAL A 3 -8.83 1.38 -27.02
C VAL A 3 -8.64 0.77 -25.60
N THR A 4 -7.88 -0.31 -25.50
CA THR A 4 -7.65 -1.01 -24.23
C THR A 4 -6.91 -0.12 -23.22
N THR A 5 -5.84 0.57 -23.66
CA THR A 5 -5.08 1.48 -22.79
C THR A 5 -5.88 2.72 -22.39
N THR A 6 -6.72 3.26 -23.29
CA THR A 6 -7.62 4.36 -22.97
C THR A 6 -8.68 3.94 -21.96
N LEU A 7 -9.32 2.78 -22.15
CA LEU A 7 -10.30 2.24 -21.20
C LEU A 7 -9.66 1.92 -19.84
N LEU A 8 -8.47 1.31 -19.84
CA LEU A 8 -7.74 1.05 -18.60
C LEU A 8 -7.41 2.33 -17.84
N GLY A 9 -6.96 3.37 -18.58
CA GLY A 9 -6.70 4.68 -17.98
C GLY A 9 -7.97 5.31 -17.38
N TRP A 10 -9.11 5.20 -18.06
CA TRP A 10 -10.39 5.63 -17.53
C TRP A 10 -10.77 4.88 -16.25
N LEU A 11 -10.65 3.56 -16.25
CA LEU A 11 -10.94 2.74 -15.07
C LEU A 11 -10.04 3.10 -13.90
N LEU A 12 -8.75 3.25 -14.14
CA LEU A 12 -7.79 3.61 -13.08
C LEU A 12 -8.05 5.03 -12.54
N LEU A 13 -8.18 6.02 -13.41
CA LEU A 13 -8.30 7.42 -12.99
C LEU A 13 -9.66 7.75 -12.39
N CYS A 14 -10.75 7.20 -12.93
CA CYS A 14 -12.10 7.56 -12.50
C CYS A 14 -12.62 6.71 -11.34
N PHE A 15 -12.17 5.45 -11.21
CA PHE A 15 -12.76 4.52 -10.26
C PHE A 15 -11.79 4.00 -9.19
N ALA A 16 -10.48 3.90 -9.48
CA ALA A 16 -9.56 3.40 -8.48
C ALA A 16 -9.43 4.38 -7.30
N PRO A 17 -9.60 3.93 -6.04
CA PRO A 17 -9.40 4.80 -4.86
C PRO A 17 -7.98 5.36 -4.80
N GLN A 18 -7.00 4.64 -5.32
CA GLN A 18 -5.59 5.02 -5.34
C GLN A 18 -5.29 6.26 -6.21
N ALA A 19 -6.16 6.57 -7.18
CA ALA A 19 -5.98 7.72 -8.06
C ALA A 19 -6.72 8.99 -7.59
N GLN A 20 -7.51 8.91 -6.51
CA GLN A 20 -8.38 9.99 -6.08
C GLN A 20 -7.62 11.28 -5.76
N ASP A 21 -6.49 11.19 -5.03
CA ASP A 21 -5.72 12.35 -4.58
C ASP A 21 -4.54 12.71 -5.52
N LEU A 22 -4.42 12.01 -6.64
CA LEU A 22 -3.22 12.06 -7.48
C LEU A 22 -2.86 13.47 -7.96
N PHE A 23 -3.85 14.34 -8.18
CA PHE A 23 -3.66 15.69 -8.70
C PHE A 23 -3.51 16.76 -7.61
N THR A 24 -3.60 16.40 -6.33
CA THR A 24 -3.40 17.34 -5.21
C THR A 24 -1.92 17.62 -4.89
N GLU A 25 -1.00 17.01 -5.63
CA GLU A 25 0.45 17.19 -5.46
C GLU A 25 0.99 18.55 -5.94
N TYR A 26 0.18 19.35 -6.63
CA TYR A 26 0.61 20.59 -7.29
C TYR A 26 0.43 21.82 -6.38
N LEU A 27 1.13 21.86 -5.25
CA LEU A 27 0.99 22.94 -4.27
C LEU A 27 2.29 23.70 -3.97
N ASP A 28 3.39 23.43 -4.68
CA ASP A 28 4.67 24.06 -4.43
C ASP A 28 4.94 25.31 -5.28
N VAL A 29 6.06 25.98 -5.00
CA VAL A 29 6.47 27.23 -5.66
C VAL A 29 6.66 27.08 -7.17
N VAL A 30 6.96 25.87 -7.68
CA VAL A 30 7.14 25.55 -9.10
C VAL A 30 5.89 24.94 -9.74
N MET A 31 4.74 25.10 -9.10
CA MET A 31 3.44 24.53 -9.50
C MET A 31 3.15 24.68 -11.01
N TRP A 32 3.26 25.89 -11.56
CA TRP A 32 2.94 26.17 -12.96
C TRP A 32 3.82 25.37 -13.94
N LEU A 33 5.11 25.27 -13.64
CA LEU A 33 6.04 24.51 -14.47
C LEU A 33 5.72 23.00 -14.43
N ARG A 34 5.39 22.48 -13.26
CA ARG A 34 4.98 21.07 -13.09
C ARG A 34 3.66 20.76 -13.78
N MET A 35 2.67 21.67 -13.70
CA MET A 35 1.40 21.52 -14.44
C MET A 35 1.63 21.52 -15.96
N LEU A 36 2.45 22.45 -16.47
CA LEU A 36 2.82 22.47 -17.88
C LEU A 36 3.54 21.17 -18.27
N LEU A 37 4.51 20.73 -17.49
CA LEU A 37 5.24 19.49 -17.73
C LEU A 37 4.28 18.27 -17.75
N PHE A 38 3.32 18.22 -16.82
CA PHE A 38 2.29 17.19 -16.84
C PHE A 38 1.50 17.17 -18.17
N VAL A 39 1.04 18.32 -18.63
CA VAL A 39 0.31 18.42 -19.90
C VAL A 39 1.17 17.97 -21.07
N VAL A 40 2.46 18.32 -21.08
CA VAL A 40 3.42 17.82 -22.07
C VAL A 40 3.56 16.29 -22.00
N VAL A 41 3.72 15.73 -20.78
CA VAL A 41 3.82 14.27 -20.58
C VAL A 41 2.52 13.59 -21.02
N LEU A 42 1.35 14.09 -20.64
CA LEU A 42 0.05 13.57 -21.05
C LEU A 42 -0.08 13.56 -22.59
N THR A 43 0.30 14.67 -23.23
CA THR A 43 0.20 14.82 -24.67
C THR A 43 1.17 13.90 -25.41
N VAL A 44 2.46 13.93 -25.02
CA VAL A 44 3.56 13.22 -25.72
C VAL A 44 3.53 11.73 -25.44
N PHE A 45 3.26 11.33 -24.20
CA PHE A 45 3.36 9.91 -23.80
C PHE A 45 2.05 9.16 -23.85
N TRP A 46 0.88 9.82 -23.83
CA TRP A 46 -0.37 9.08 -23.90
C TRP A 46 -1.27 9.48 -25.05
N ALA A 47 -1.60 10.78 -25.23
CA ALA A 47 -2.55 11.21 -26.25
C ALA A 47 -2.04 10.99 -27.68
N LEU A 48 -0.85 11.48 -28.02
CA LEU A 48 -0.26 11.32 -29.35
C LEU A 48 0.07 9.86 -29.69
N PRO A 49 0.70 9.05 -28.80
CA PRO A 49 0.88 7.63 -29.04
C PRO A 49 -0.43 6.90 -29.29
N THR A 50 -1.48 7.17 -28.50
CA THR A 50 -2.81 6.59 -28.70
C THR A 50 -3.38 6.95 -30.07
N HIS A 51 -3.30 8.23 -30.45
CA HIS A 51 -3.75 8.71 -31.77
C HIS A 51 -2.99 8.02 -32.91
N TYR A 52 -1.65 8.09 -32.90
CA TYR A 52 -0.85 7.57 -34.00
C TYR A 52 -0.86 6.04 -34.07
N ALA A 53 -0.87 5.35 -32.96
CA ALA A 53 -1.04 3.90 -32.90
C ALA A 53 -2.38 3.46 -33.49
N ALA A 54 -3.47 4.11 -33.09
CA ALA A 54 -4.80 3.84 -33.63
C ALA A 54 -4.85 4.11 -35.15
N ARG A 55 -4.28 5.22 -35.61
CA ARG A 55 -4.21 5.56 -37.03
C ARG A 55 -3.41 4.55 -37.85
N MET A 56 -2.26 4.10 -37.31
CA MET A 56 -1.44 3.06 -37.96
C MET A 56 -2.20 1.74 -38.08
N LEU A 57 -2.89 1.30 -37.04
CA LEU A 57 -3.66 0.06 -37.04
C LEU A 57 -4.86 0.13 -38.01
N VAL A 58 -5.59 1.24 -38.04
CA VAL A 58 -6.70 1.45 -38.97
C VAL A 58 -6.21 1.45 -40.43
N ASN A 59 -5.12 2.16 -40.72
CA ASN A 59 -4.56 2.24 -42.05
C ASN A 59 -3.92 0.94 -42.55
N SER A 60 -3.49 0.06 -41.63
CA SER A 60 -2.88 -1.24 -41.97
C SER A 60 -3.90 -2.37 -42.12
N ASP A 61 -5.17 -2.12 -41.81
CA ASP A 61 -6.22 -3.14 -41.90
C ASP A 61 -6.75 -3.31 -43.34
N SER A 62 -6.33 -4.39 -43.98
CA SER A 62 -6.79 -4.74 -45.36
C SER A 62 -8.27 -5.13 -45.43
N ARG A 63 -8.94 -5.31 -44.30
CA ARG A 63 -10.39 -5.62 -44.24
C ARG A 63 -11.23 -4.37 -44.38
N LEU A 64 -10.65 -3.17 -44.18
CA LEU A 64 -11.31 -1.92 -44.45
C LEU A 64 -11.21 -1.66 -46.00
N PRO A 65 -12.30 -1.81 -46.73
CA PRO A 65 -12.25 -1.65 -48.17
C PRO A 65 -11.79 -0.24 -48.52
N ALA A 66 -10.93 -0.11 -49.51
CA ALA A 66 -10.45 1.19 -50.02
C ALA A 66 -11.62 2.09 -50.48
N ASN A 67 -12.75 1.47 -50.79
CA ASN A 67 -14.01 2.10 -51.23
C ASN A 67 -15.14 1.89 -50.20
N GLY A 68 -14.83 1.77 -48.90
CA GLY A 68 -15.86 1.70 -47.84
C GLY A 68 -16.75 2.93 -47.89
N GLY A 69 -18.04 2.74 -47.66
CA GLY A 69 -19.02 3.83 -47.67
C GLY A 69 -18.62 4.99 -46.73
N PRO A 70 -19.24 6.17 -46.87
CA PRO A 70 -18.86 7.40 -46.18
C PRO A 70 -18.82 7.25 -44.63
N CYS A 71 -19.62 6.37 -44.08
CA CYS A 71 -19.65 6.09 -42.65
C CYS A 71 -18.35 5.40 -42.15
N LEU A 72 -17.81 4.40 -42.86
CA LEU A 72 -16.59 3.71 -42.55
C LEU A 72 -15.35 4.61 -42.72
N ALA A 73 -15.32 5.41 -43.74
CA ALA A 73 -14.26 6.40 -43.96
C ALA A 73 -14.27 7.47 -42.88
N GLY A 74 -15.45 7.93 -42.45
CA GLY A 74 -15.63 8.83 -41.32
C GLY A 74 -15.13 8.21 -39.99
N ALA A 75 -15.52 6.97 -39.68
CA ALA A 75 -15.08 6.27 -38.50
C ALA A 75 -13.55 6.09 -38.47
N ALA A 76 -12.94 5.69 -39.57
CA ALA A 76 -11.50 5.54 -39.70
C ALA A 76 -10.73 6.86 -39.47
N LEU A 77 -11.34 7.98 -39.83
CA LEU A 77 -10.77 9.31 -39.64
C LEU A 77 -10.90 9.81 -38.19
N TRP A 78 -12.08 9.62 -37.58
CA TRP A 78 -12.42 10.21 -36.29
C TRP A 78 -12.00 9.36 -35.10
N LEU A 79 -12.05 8.02 -35.19
CA LEU A 79 -11.72 7.11 -34.09
C LEU A 79 -10.32 7.38 -33.48
N PRO A 80 -9.23 7.51 -34.25
CA PRO A 80 -7.93 7.84 -33.67
C PRO A 80 -7.92 9.20 -32.98
N ARG A 81 -8.62 10.19 -33.50
CA ARG A 81 -8.71 11.54 -32.93
C ARG A 81 -9.45 11.54 -31.59
N LEU A 82 -10.58 10.84 -31.54
CA LEU A 82 -11.39 10.69 -30.32
C LEU A 82 -10.65 9.92 -29.24
N LEU A 83 -9.95 8.83 -29.59
CA LEU A 83 -9.17 8.08 -28.61
C LEU A 83 -8.08 8.91 -27.96
N GLY A 84 -7.37 9.74 -28.73
CA GLY A 84 -6.39 10.66 -28.17
C GLY A 84 -7.04 11.77 -27.31
N LEU A 85 -8.20 12.30 -27.71
CA LEU A 85 -8.94 13.29 -26.91
C LEU A 85 -9.48 12.68 -25.60
N LEU A 86 -9.94 11.44 -25.63
CA LEU A 86 -10.47 10.74 -24.45
C LEU A 86 -9.43 10.59 -23.33
N THR A 87 -8.12 10.65 -23.62
CA THR A 87 -7.09 10.65 -22.58
C THR A 87 -7.13 11.93 -21.73
N PHE A 88 -7.38 13.09 -22.35
CA PHE A 88 -7.56 14.36 -21.64
C PHE A 88 -8.85 14.34 -20.82
N VAL A 89 -9.95 13.84 -21.41
CA VAL A 89 -11.25 13.76 -20.72
C VAL A 89 -11.16 12.82 -19.49
N ALA A 90 -10.38 11.73 -19.56
CA ALA A 90 -10.13 10.86 -18.41
C ALA A 90 -9.42 11.59 -17.27
N VAL A 91 -8.42 12.41 -17.60
CA VAL A 91 -7.70 13.21 -16.61
C VAL A 91 -8.59 14.30 -16.02
N GLU A 92 -9.40 14.99 -16.83
CA GLU A 92 -10.36 15.97 -16.35
C GLU A 92 -11.38 15.37 -15.37
N ALA A 93 -11.91 14.19 -15.71
CA ALA A 93 -12.83 13.48 -14.82
C ALA A 93 -12.16 13.10 -13.48
N ALA A 94 -10.89 12.72 -13.51
CA ALA A 94 -10.13 12.43 -12.30
C ALA A 94 -9.86 13.69 -11.46
N ILE A 95 -9.51 14.82 -12.08
CA ILE A 95 -9.35 16.10 -11.39
C ILE A 95 -10.66 16.54 -10.74
N LEU A 96 -11.78 16.43 -11.47
CA LEU A 96 -13.10 16.72 -10.92
C LEU A 96 -13.44 15.83 -9.73
N ARG A 97 -13.14 14.53 -9.82
CA ARG A 97 -13.30 13.60 -8.70
C ARG A 97 -12.46 14.01 -7.48
N SER A 98 -11.19 14.38 -7.69
CA SER A 98 -10.32 14.88 -6.63
C SER A 98 -10.93 16.15 -5.98
N TYR A 99 -11.39 17.09 -6.79
CA TYR A 99 -12.02 18.32 -6.33
C TYR A 99 -13.28 18.06 -5.47
N MET A 100 -14.14 17.14 -5.90
CA MET A 100 -15.37 16.81 -5.18
C MET A 100 -15.12 16.11 -3.84
N ASN A 101 -13.99 15.44 -3.69
CA ASN A 101 -13.62 14.68 -2.50
C ASN A 101 -12.55 15.36 -1.62
N ILE A 102 -12.24 16.64 -1.85
CA ILE A 102 -11.33 17.39 -0.97
C ILE A 102 -11.87 17.32 0.46
N PRO A 103 -11.08 16.81 1.44
CA PRO A 103 -11.49 16.81 2.83
C PRO A 103 -11.55 18.25 3.36
N THR A 104 -12.68 18.62 3.92
CA THR A 104 -12.93 19.98 4.45
C THR A 104 -13.22 20.00 5.94
N LEU A 105 -13.63 18.86 6.50
CA LEU A 105 -13.82 18.72 7.93
C LEU A 105 -12.47 18.87 8.65
N ASP A 106 -12.46 19.49 9.81
CA ASP A 106 -11.28 19.72 10.63
C ASP A 106 -10.22 20.61 9.98
N GLN A 107 -10.54 21.33 8.90
CA GLN A 107 -9.57 22.15 8.17
C GLN A 107 -10.06 23.58 7.99
N GLN A 108 -9.15 24.53 8.20
CA GLN A 108 -9.43 25.93 7.93
C GLN A 108 -9.56 26.14 6.41
N ARG A 109 -10.48 27.01 6.02
CA ARG A 109 -10.71 27.37 4.63
C ARG A 109 -9.46 27.88 3.92
N GLU A 110 -8.57 28.52 4.67
CA GLU A 110 -7.28 29.03 4.18
C GLU A 110 -6.34 27.92 3.71
N VAL A 111 -6.44 26.74 4.30
CA VAL A 111 -5.66 25.55 3.95
C VAL A 111 -6.26 24.81 2.75
N VAL A 112 -7.59 24.76 2.68
CA VAL A 112 -8.31 24.03 1.60
C VAL A 112 -8.29 24.82 0.29
N ARG A 113 -8.48 26.15 0.36
CA ARG A 113 -8.60 27.02 -0.82
C ARG A 113 -7.43 26.93 -1.80
N PRO A 114 -6.15 26.88 -1.39
CA PRO A 114 -5.04 26.70 -2.32
C PRO A 114 -5.12 25.40 -3.12
N VAL A 115 -5.58 24.31 -2.49
CA VAL A 115 -5.76 23.00 -3.16
C VAL A 115 -6.89 23.08 -4.20
N GLU A 116 -8.02 23.69 -3.84
CA GLU A 116 -9.12 23.93 -4.78
C GLU A 116 -8.65 24.74 -6.00
N GLN A 117 -7.91 25.82 -5.75
CA GLN A 117 -7.36 26.67 -6.82
C GLN A 117 -6.34 25.92 -7.69
N ALA A 118 -5.47 25.10 -7.09
CA ALA A 118 -4.51 24.30 -7.83
C ALA A 118 -5.20 23.25 -8.73
N LEU A 119 -6.25 22.58 -8.25
CA LEU A 119 -7.01 21.63 -9.06
C LEU A 119 -7.75 22.33 -10.22
N LEU A 120 -8.36 23.48 -9.99
CA LEU A 120 -9.00 24.27 -11.06
C LEU A 120 -7.98 24.77 -12.07
N ALA A 121 -6.82 25.23 -11.64
CA ALA A 121 -5.73 25.62 -12.53
C ALA A 121 -5.23 24.42 -13.36
N MET A 122 -5.09 23.25 -12.73
CA MET A 122 -4.69 22.02 -13.42
C MET A 122 -5.70 21.61 -14.48
N ALA A 123 -7.01 21.65 -14.18
CA ALA A 123 -8.06 21.43 -15.15
C ALA A 123 -7.95 22.42 -16.33
N GLY A 124 -7.73 23.71 -16.06
CA GLY A 124 -7.49 24.70 -17.10
C GLY A 124 -6.29 24.37 -18.01
N TRP A 125 -5.18 23.92 -17.43
CA TRP A 125 -4.00 23.48 -18.19
C TRP A 125 -4.28 22.23 -19.05
N VAL A 126 -5.01 21.26 -18.52
CA VAL A 126 -5.38 20.04 -19.24
C VAL A 126 -6.34 20.37 -20.38
N ALA A 127 -7.32 21.26 -20.17
CA ALA A 127 -8.21 21.74 -21.22
C ALA A 127 -7.45 22.48 -22.34
N LEU A 128 -6.49 23.35 -21.98
CA LEU A 128 -5.61 23.99 -22.97
C LEU A 128 -4.78 22.97 -23.74
N GLY A 129 -4.27 21.93 -23.07
CA GLY A 129 -3.57 20.83 -23.70
C GLY A 129 -4.46 20.06 -24.69
N ALA A 130 -5.72 19.81 -24.34
CA ALA A 130 -6.71 19.20 -25.24
C ALA A 130 -6.98 20.07 -26.49
N VAL A 131 -7.11 21.38 -26.30
CA VAL A 131 -7.26 22.33 -27.43
C VAL A 131 -6.00 22.33 -28.30
N ALA A 132 -4.81 22.42 -27.71
CA ALA A 132 -3.56 22.36 -28.44
C ALA A 132 -3.40 21.04 -29.23
N TYR A 133 -3.80 19.92 -28.63
CA TYR A 133 -3.84 18.61 -29.29
C TYR A 133 -4.80 18.63 -30.51
N LEU A 134 -6.00 19.19 -30.38
CA LEU A 134 -6.96 19.29 -31.45
C LEU A 134 -6.43 20.21 -32.56
N LEU A 135 -5.93 21.39 -32.21
CA LEU A 135 -5.30 22.31 -33.17
C LEU A 135 -4.17 21.64 -33.94
N TRP A 136 -3.27 20.93 -33.22
CA TRP A 136 -2.20 20.16 -33.84
C TRP A 136 -2.73 19.14 -34.85
N ILE A 137 -3.75 18.38 -34.51
CA ILE A 137 -4.29 17.33 -35.39
C ILE A 137 -5.05 17.86 -36.58
N PHE A 138 -5.76 19.00 -36.42
CA PHE A 138 -6.56 19.59 -37.49
C PHE A 138 -5.75 20.52 -38.41
N PHE A 139 -4.86 21.33 -37.83
CA PHE A 139 -4.16 22.42 -38.57
C PHE A 139 -2.68 22.10 -38.81
N ARG A 140 -2.23 20.89 -38.49
CA ARG A 140 -0.86 20.49 -38.74
C ARG A 140 -0.44 20.81 -40.17
N PRO A 141 0.67 21.60 -40.37
CA PRO A 141 1.21 21.83 -41.71
C PRO A 141 1.54 20.50 -42.39
N ARG A 142 1.08 20.34 -43.64
CA ARG A 142 1.32 19.12 -44.42
C ARG A 142 2.80 18.91 -44.77
N ASP A 143 3.63 19.97 -44.62
CA ASP A 143 5.04 20.02 -45.04
C ASP A 143 6.05 19.85 -43.89
N LEU A 144 5.64 19.29 -42.77
CA LEU A 144 6.56 18.96 -41.67
C LEU A 144 7.43 17.72 -42.01
N ARG A 145 8.27 17.87 -43.05
CA ARG A 145 9.38 16.93 -43.24
C ARG A 145 10.35 17.10 -42.11
N PRO A 146 10.75 16.01 -41.39
CA PRO A 146 11.82 16.11 -40.40
C PRO A 146 13.09 16.58 -41.13
N ARG A 147 13.46 17.83 -40.94
CA ARG A 147 14.69 18.42 -41.48
C ARG A 147 15.81 18.36 -40.44
N GLY A 148 17.08 18.40 -40.89
CA GLY A 148 18.23 18.40 -40.00
C GLY A 148 18.51 17.05 -39.33
N LEU A 149 18.79 17.08 -38.00
CA LEU A 149 19.13 15.89 -37.21
C LEU A 149 18.00 14.85 -37.20
N LEU A 150 16.78 15.30 -37.01
CA LEU A 150 15.57 14.44 -37.01
C LEU A 150 15.33 13.77 -38.35
N GLY A 151 15.60 14.45 -39.47
CA GLY A 151 15.53 13.88 -40.81
C GLY A 151 16.59 12.80 -41.02
N ARG A 152 17.80 13.01 -40.49
CA ARG A 152 18.88 12.01 -40.54
C ARG A 152 18.58 10.77 -39.69
N ILE A 153 18.00 10.96 -38.51
CA ILE A 153 17.55 9.85 -37.63
C ILE A 153 16.43 9.07 -38.35
N ASN A 154 15.43 9.75 -38.91
CA ASN A 154 14.34 9.10 -39.64
C ASN A 154 14.85 8.32 -40.87
N ALA A 155 15.80 8.87 -41.61
CA ALA A 155 16.42 8.19 -42.74
C ALA A 155 17.21 6.95 -42.29
N LYS A 156 17.97 7.02 -41.20
CA LYS A 156 18.69 5.86 -40.63
C LYS A 156 17.75 4.79 -40.08
N LEU A 157 16.58 5.17 -39.59
CA LEU A 157 15.53 4.25 -39.18
C LEU A 157 14.67 3.75 -40.35
N GLY A 158 14.95 4.17 -41.58
CA GLY A 158 14.19 3.81 -42.78
C GLY A 158 14.12 2.28 -42.99
N TRP A 159 15.18 1.55 -42.73
CA TRP A 159 15.20 0.09 -42.77
C TRP A 159 14.23 -0.52 -41.73
N PHE A 160 14.22 0.02 -40.53
CA PHE A 160 13.31 -0.39 -39.45
C PHE A 160 11.86 -0.08 -39.84
N TRP A 161 11.61 1.09 -40.43
CA TRP A 161 10.29 1.47 -40.93
C TRP A 161 9.81 0.62 -42.10
N GLN A 162 10.72 0.21 -42.99
CA GLN A 162 10.41 -0.71 -44.09
C GLN A 162 10.08 -2.12 -43.58
N ALA A 163 10.78 -2.58 -42.55
CA ALA A 163 10.48 -3.85 -41.89
C ALA A 163 9.07 -3.84 -41.23
N ILE A 164 8.61 -2.69 -40.74
CA ILE A 164 7.29 -2.54 -40.12
C ILE A 164 6.15 -2.38 -41.14
N SER A 165 6.43 -1.90 -42.34
CA SER A 165 5.42 -1.62 -43.40
C SER A 165 5.94 -1.99 -44.78
N PRO A 166 6.27 -3.25 -45.07
CA PRO A 166 6.64 -3.64 -46.42
C PRO A 166 5.37 -3.60 -47.32
N GLY A 167 5.42 -2.97 -48.46
CA GLY A 167 4.54 -3.29 -49.54
C GLY A 167 3.52 -2.26 -50.03
N ARG A 168 3.62 -0.97 -49.69
CA ARG A 168 2.83 0.07 -50.37
C ARG A 168 3.75 1.08 -51.06
N LYS A 169 3.62 1.19 -52.39
CA LYS A 169 4.38 2.12 -53.24
C LYS A 169 4.12 3.56 -52.82
N SER A 170 5.16 4.33 -52.73
CA SER A 170 5.29 5.76 -52.47
C SER A 170 4.43 6.61 -53.40
N GLY A 171 3.79 7.65 -52.90
CA GLY A 171 3.22 8.67 -53.74
C GLY A 171 2.01 9.49 -53.25
N SER A 172 1.74 9.59 -51.94
CA SER A 172 0.65 10.47 -51.49
C SER A 172 1.00 11.34 -50.30
N ALA A 173 0.41 12.53 -50.19
CA ALA A 173 0.52 13.50 -49.08
C ALA A 173 0.25 12.89 -47.68
N ASP A 174 -0.22 11.67 -47.62
CA ASP A 174 -0.50 10.89 -46.41
C ASP A 174 0.78 10.20 -45.83
N GLU A 175 1.90 10.14 -46.61
CA GLU A 175 3.16 9.56 -46.17
C GLU A 175 3.89 10.42 -45.13
N GLU A 176 3.86 11.74 -45.30
CA GLU A 176 4.56 12.67 -44.40
C GLU A 176 3.95 12.67 -42.99
N GLY A 177 2.62 12.48 -42.92
CA GLY A 177 1.93 12.32 -41.67
C GLY A 177 2.24 11.03 -40.93
N ARG A 178 2.61 9.99 -41.68
CA ARG A 178 3.02 8.68 -41.15
C ARG A 178 4.41 8.72 -40.56
N ASP A 179 5.33 9.41 -41.19
CA ASP A 179 6.72 9.50 -40.73
C ASP A 179 6.87 10.26 -39.42
N PHE A 180 6.09 11.33 -39.22
CA PHE A 180 6.07 12.05 -37.94
C PHE A 180 5.46 11.19 -36.82
N GLY A 181 4.36 10.50 -37.07
CA GLY A 181 3.77 9.58 -36.10
C GLY A 181 4.71 8.43 -35.70
N ARG A 182 5.44 7.88 -36.67
CA ARG A 182 6.46 6.86 -36.43
C ARG A 182 7.59 7.39 -35.56
N LEU A 183 8.06 8.62 -35.83
CA LEU A 183 9.11 9.26 -35.06
C LEU A 183 8.70 9.48 -33.60
N ILE A 184 7.46 9.95 -33.36
CA ILE A 184 6.92 10.08 -32.00
C ILE A 184 6.89 8.73 -31.29
N LEU A 185 6.33 7.71 -31.95
CA LEU A 185 6.25 6.37 -31.36
C LEU A 185 7.63 5.80 -31.04
N ALA A 186 8.62 6.04 -31.92
CA ALA A 186 10.00 5.61 -31.69
C ALA A 186 10.67 6.38 -30.54
N ALA A 187 10.45 7.69 -30.46
CA ALA A 187 11.00 8.51 -29.37
C ALA A 187 10.41 8.12 -28.02
N VAL A 188 9.10 7.94 -27.95
CA VAL A 188 8.41 7.46 -26.73
C VAL A 188 8.93 6.10 -26.31
N PHE A 189 9.05 5.17 -27.26
CA PHE A 189 9.60 3.85 -26.97
C PHE A 189 11.06 3.90 -26.50
N ALA A 190 11.90 4.74 -27.13
CA ALA A 190 13.30 4.86 -26.74
C ALA A 190 13.47 5.40 -25.31
N ILE A 191 12.66 6.42 -24.93
CA ILE A 191 12.67 6.96 -23.57
C ILE A 191 12.15 5.91 -22.58
N PHE A 192 11.04 5.23 -22.91
CA PHE A 192 10.47 4.19 -22.08
C PHE A 192 11.44 3.01 -21.88
N ALA A 193 12.08 2.55 -22.97
CA ALA A 193 13.10 1.52 -22.89
C ALA A 193 14.34 1.97 -22.12
N GLY A 194 14.73 3.24 -22.23
CA GLY A 194 15.82 3.80 -21.43
C GLY A 194 15.60 3.69 -19.94
N ILE A 195 14.38 3.94 -19.47
CA ILE A 195 14.01 3.78 -18.05
C ILE A 195 14.09 2.31 -17.61
N PHE A 196 13.74 1.39 -18.51
CA PHE A 196 13.89 -0.04 -18.24
C PHE A 196 15.34 -0.42 -17.90
N PHE A 197 16.31 0.16 -18.61
CA PHE A 197 17.73 -0.10 -18.35
C PHE A 197 18.29 0.61 -17.11
N VAL A 198 17.72 1.77 -16.74
CA VAL A 198 18.11 2.52 -15.53
C VAL A 198 17.55 1.87 -14.26
N GLY A 199 16.38 1.24 -14.36
CA GLY A 199 15.67 0.63 -13.24
C GLY A 199 14.55 1.53 -12.70
N ALA A 200 13.39 0.93 -12.48
CA ALA A 200 12.20 1.63 -12.00
C ALA A 200 12.39 2.23 -10.60
N ASP A 201 13.16 1.57 -9.76
CA ASP A 201 13.49 1.98 -8.39
C ASP A 201 14.31 3.28 -8.33
N HIS A 202 15.24 3.48 -9.29
CA HIS A 202 16.02 4.72 -9.37
C HIS A 202 15.21 5.90 -9.90
N VAL A 203 14.23 5.62 -10.76
CA VAL A 203 13.44 6.64 -11.45
C VAL A 203 12.19 7.05 -10.66
N ALA A 204 11.68 6.17 -9.79
CA ALA A 204 10.46 6.43 -9.03
C ALA A 204 10.48 7.75 -8.24
N GLY A 205 11.60 8.12 -7.66
CA GLY A 205 11.78 9.38 -6.93
C GLY A 205 11.86 10.64 -7.80
N TRP A 206 12.00 10.50 -9.14
CA TRP A 206 12.15 11.64 -10.06
C TRP A 206 10.82 12.06 -10.70
N PHE A 207 9.86 11.13 -10.74
CA PHE A 207 8.57 11.38 -11.39
C PHE A 207 7.55 11.95 -10.42
N PRO A 208 6.90 13.07 -10.74
CA PRO A 208 5.63 13.43 -10.14
C PRO A 208 4.63 12.29 -10.35
N ARG A 209 3.89 11.93 -9.31
CA ARG A 209 2.97 10.77 -9.28
C ARG A 209 1.95 10.77 -10.41
N SER A 210 1.36 11.93 -10.66
CA SER A 210 0.38 12.11 -11.74
C SER A 210 0.95 11.80 -13.12
N MET A 211 2.26 12.01 -13.33
CA MET A 211 2.93 11.76 -14.61
C MET A 211 3.19 10.26 -14.86
N ALA A 212 3.22 9.43 -13.81
CA ALA A 212 3.46 8.00 -13.95
C ALA A 212 2.38 7.31 -14.79
N ILE A 213 1.10 7.67 -14.60
CA ILE A 213 -0.01 7.03 -15.32
C ILE A 213 0.04 7.28 -16.82
N PRO A 214 0.06 8.53 -17.35
CA PRO A 214 0.19 8.79 -18.78
C PRO A 214 1.43 8.15 -19.38
N PHE A 215 2.54 8.20 -18.65
CA PHE A 215 3.80 7.63 -19.08
C PHE A 215 3.72 6.10 -19.26
N ILE A 216 3.14 5.38 -18.29
CA ILE A 216 2.99 3.92 -18.33
C ILE A 216 2.01 3.49 -19.42
N LEU A 217 0.83 4.12 -19.47
CA LEU A 217 -0.23 3.75 -20.41
C LEU A 217 0.18 3.99 -21.87
N GLY A 218 0.92 5.05 -22.13
CA GLY A 218 1.40 5.37 -23.48
C GLY A 218 2.71 4.71 -23.86
N GLY A 219 3.59 4.45 -22.89
CA GLY A 219 4.94 3.93 -23.14
C GLY A 219 4.97 2.55 -23.78
N TRP A 220 4.04 1.66 -23.43
CA TRP A 220 3.90 0.34 -24.05
C TRP A 220 3.22 0.34 -25.42
N LEU A 221 2.47 1.39 -25.74
CA LEU A 221 1.70 1.45 -27.00
C LEU A 221 2.54 1.30 -28.27
N PRO A 222 3.72 1.95 -28.40
CA PRO A 222 4.57 1.80 -29.58
C PRO A 222 4.98 0.36 -29.83
N PHE A 223 5.46 -0.33 -28.78
CA PHE A 223 5.89 -1.72 -28.87
C PHE A 223 4.74 -2.67 -29.25
N LEU A 224 3.61 -2.56 -28.56
CA LEU A 224 2.44 -3.39 -28.82
C LEU A 224 1.83 -3.12 -30.22
N THR A 225 1.87 -1.87 -30.69
CA THR A 225 1.42 -1.50 -32.01
C THR A 225 2.32 -2.08 -33.09
N TYR A 226 3.65 -2.03 -32.87
CA TYR A 226 4.62 -2.66 -33.74
C TYR A 226 4.39 -4.16 -33.88
N LEU A 227 4.29 -4.88 -32.74
CA LEU A 227 4.00 -6.32 -32.74
C LEU A 227 2.69 -6.65 -33.45
N SER A 228 1.64 -5.85 -33.22
CA SER A 228 0.36 -6.04 -33.91
C SER A 228 0.47 -5.85 -35.42
N GLY A 229 1.22 -4.81 -35.86
CA GLY A 229 1.48 -4.55 -37.27
C GLY A 229 2.26 -5.67 -37.92
N LEU A 230 3.36 -6.08 -37.31
CA LEU A 230 4.20 -7.20 -37.78
C LEU A 230 3.42 -8.52 -37.85
N GLY A 231 2.62 -8.82 -36.79
CA GLY A 231 1.79 -10.02 -36.76
C GLY A 231 0.76 -10.10 -37.89
N ARG A 232 0.20 -8.96 -38.29
CA ARG A 232 -0.70 -8.90 -39.47
C ARG A 232 0.05 -9.18 -40.77
N GLN A 233 1.29 -8.68 -40.91
CA GLN A 233 2.09 -8.91 -42.11
C GLN A 233 2.47 -10.37 -42.31
N ILE A 234 2.97 -11.02 -41.27
CA ILE A 234 3.37 -12.43 -41.31
C ILE A 234 2.21 -13.40 -41.09
N ARG A 235 0.99 -12.86 -40.91
CA ARG A 235 -0.24 -13.62 -40.60
C ARG A 235 -0.11 -14.50 -39.34
N ALA A 236 0.65 -14.04 -38.36
CA ALA A 236 0.85 -14.73 -37.09
C ALA A 236 0.37 -13.85 -35.92
N PRO A 237 -0.29 -14.41 -34.90
CA PRO A 237 -0.80 -13.66 -33.76
C PRO A 237 0.33 -13.38 -32.74
N LEU A 238 1.26 -12.49 -33.10
CA LEU A 238 2.49 -12.24 -32.30
C LEU A 238 2.20 -11.78 -30.88
N ILE A 239 1.15 -10.98 -30.63
CA ILE A 239 0.79 -10.56 -29.26
C ILE A 239 0.32 -11.77 -28.45
N THR A 240 -0.50 -12.63 -29.05
CA THR A 240 -0.93 -13.89 -28.40
C THR A 240 0.27 -14.81 -28.20
N GLY A 241 1.16 -14.91 -29.19
CA GLY A 241 2.39 -15.69 -29.08
C GLY A 241 3.30 -15.19 -27.96
N LEU A 242 3.46 -13.86 -27.82
CA LEU A 242 4.21 -13.27 -26.71
C LEU A 242 3.54 -13.57 -25.36
N ALA A 243 2.21 -13.43 -25.27
CA ALA A 243 1.49 -13.76 -24.05
C ALA A 243 1.63 -15.23 -23.65
N VAL A 244 1.55 -16.15 -24.64
CA VAL A 244 1.78 -17.57 -24.43
C VAL A 244 3.23 -17.85 -24.03
N LEU A 245 4.21 -17.20 -24.66
CA LEU A 245 5.62 -17.33 -24.29
C LEU A 245 5.86 -16.88 -22.84
N VAL A 246 5.31 -15.71 -22.46
CA VAL A 246 5.36 -15.20 -21.08
C VAL A 246 4.73 -16.20 -20.11
N ALA A 247 3.56 -16.76 -20.44
CA ALA A 247 2.91 -17.78 -19.63
C ALA A 247 3.75 -19.07 -19.51
N ILE A 248 4.35 -19.55 -20.61
CA ILE A 248 5.26 -20.70 -20.58
C ILE A 248 6.48 -20.42 -19.69
N VAL A 249 7.10 -19.25 -19.85
CA VAL A 249 8.24 -18.84 -19.02
C VAL A 249 7.84 -18.79 -17.53
N ALA A 250 6.69 -18.23 -17.21
CA ALA A 250 6.18 -18.18 -15.84
C ALA A 250 5.88 -19.59 -15.27
N VAL A 251 5.42 -20.52 -16.10
CA VAL A 251 5.20 -21.93 -15.69
C VAL A 251 6.53 -22.66 -15.49
N VAL A 252 7.50 -22.47 -16.40
CA VAL A 252 8.79 -23.21 -16.39
C VAL A 252 9.73 -22.69 -15.31
N PHE A 253 9.88 -21.38 -15.18
CA PHE A 253 10.83 -20.76 -14.24
C PHE A 253 10.19 -20.37 -12.91
N GLY A 254 8.89 -20.55 -12.78
CA GLY A 254 8.09 -20.01 -11.69
C GLY A 254 7.75 -18.54 -11.91
N ASP A 255 6.83 -18.04 -11.09
CA ASP A 255 6.56 -16.60 -11.07
C ASP A 255 7.73 -15.85 -10.40
N ASN A 256 7.98 -14.61 -10.79
CA ASN A 256 9.00 -13.76 -10.17
C ASN A 256 8.53 -13.15 -8.82
N HIS A 257 7.36 -13.57 -8.32
CA HIS A 257 6.74 -13.07 -7.10
C HIS A 257 7.12 -13.85 -5.84
N THR A 258 8.28 -14.50 -5.86
CA THR A 258 8.77 -15.25 -4.69
C THR A 258 9.05 -14.32 -3.51
N VAL A 259 8.56 -14.68 -2.32
CA VAL A 259 8.87 -13.99 -1.08
C VAL A 259 10.37 -14.06 -0.82
N ARG A 260 11.02 -12.90 -0.72
CA ARG A 260 12.48 -12.81 -0.57
C ARG A 260 12.90 -13.14 0.85
N ARG A 261 13.80 -14.10 0.95
CA ARG A 261 14.34 -14.58 2.22
C ARG A 261 15.72 -14.00 2.48
N VAL A 262 16.06 -13.89 3.76
CA VAL A 262 17.40 -13.50 4.23
C VAL A 262 17.91 -14.53 5.23
N ALA A 263 19.23 -14.61 5.35
CA ALA A 263 19.84 -15.41 6.40
C ALA A 263 19.72 -14.67 7.73
N SER A 264 19.29 -15.37 8.76
CA SER A 264 19.29 -14.90 10.15
C SER A 264 20.07 -15.89 11.01
N LYS A 265 20.80 -15.37 11.98
CA LYS A 265 21.43 -16.21 13.00
C LYS A 265 20.33 -16.83 13.85
N ASP A 266 20.38 -18.14 14.06
CA ASP A 266 19.40 -18.98 14.73
C ASP A 266 18.49 -18.26 15.73
N VAL A 267 17.33 -17.84 15.24
CA VAL A 267 16.35 -17.14 16.06
C VAL A 267 15.22 -18.09 16.36
N VAL A 268 15.20 -18.57 17.59
CA VAL A 268 14.11 -19.40 18.10
C VAL A 268 12.90 -18.49 18.40
N PRO A 269 11.67 -18.87 18.00
CA PRO A 269 10.48 -18.13 18.40
C PRO A 269 10.38 -17.99 19.93
N ILE A 270 9.91 -16.82 20.38
CA ILE A 270 9.72 -16.49 21.79
C ILE A 270 8.43 -17.18 22.28
N LYS A 271 8.49 -17.89 23.40
CA LYS A 271 7.26 -18.36 24.05
C LYS A 271 6.52 -17.17 24.66
N ILE A 272 5.20 -17.18 24.62
CA ILE A 272 4.42 -16.07 25.16
C ILE A 272 4.61 -15.93 26.67
N GLU A 273 4.87 -17.03 27.38
CA GLU A 273 5.18 -17.03 28.80
C GLU A 273 6.46 -16.23 29.10
N ASP A 274 7.52 -16.46 28.30
CA ASP A 274 8.79 -15.75 28.43
C ASP A 274 8.63 -14.26 28.09
N ALA A 275 7.80 -13.96 27.11
CA ALA A 275 7.47 -12.58 26.72
C ALA A 275 6.71 -11.85 27.85
N ILE A 276 5.76 -12.51 28.51
CA ILE A 276 5.03 -11.96 29.67
C ILE A 276 5.96 -11.71 30.81
N ASP A 277 6.82 -12.66 31.16
CA ASP A 277 7.81 -12.52 32.23
C ASP A 277 8.77 -11.34 31.97
N LEU A 278 9.28 -11.22 30.77
CA LEU A 278 10.13 -10.09 30.37
C LEU A 278 9.37 -8.77 30.47
N TRP A 279 8.11 -8.71 29.92
CA TRP A 279 7.28 -7.53 29.98
C TRP A 279 7.00 -7.06 31.41
N MET A 280 6.67 -8.00 32.29
CA MET A 280 6.48 -7.69 33.73
C MET A 280 7.78 -7.17 34.37
N THR A 281 8.93 -7.72 33.98
CA THR A 281 10.24 -7.26 34.47
C THR A 281 10.52 -5.83 34.03
N GLU A 282 10.28 -5.50 32.76
CA GLU A 282 10.50 -4.15 32.21
C GLU A 282 9.52 -3.11 32.80
N ASN A 283 8.36 -3.54 33.26
CA ASN A 283 7.38 -2.70 33.97
C ASN A 283 7.54 -2.73 35.52
N GLY A 284 8.59 -3.38 36.05
CA GLY A 284 8.93 -3.40 37.49
C GLY A 284 7.91 -4.15 38.35
N CYS A 285 7.14 -5.07 37.77
CA CYS A 285 6.06 -5.77 38.47
C CYS A 285 6.16 -7.31 38.41
N ASN A 286 7.34 -7.86 38.04
CA ASN A 286 7.51 -9.30 37.98
C ASN A 286 7.67 -9.88 39.39
N PRO A 287 6.77 -10.76 39.90
CA PRO A 287 6.85 -11.35 41.21
C PRO A 287 8.08 -12.25 41.40
N LYS A 288 8.66 -12.78 40.31
CA LYS A 288 9.86 -13.65 40.37
C LYS A 288 11.15 -12.88 40.65
N THR A 289 11.18 -11.57 40.37
CA THR A 289 12.37 -10.71 40.51
C THR A 289 12.31 -9.80 41.72
N SER A 290 11.16 -9.71 42.41
CA SER A 290 10.97 -8.86 43.60
C SER A 290 11.50 -9.54 44.86
N ASN A 291 12.73 -9.21 45.25
CA ASN A 291 13.30 -9.66 46.53
C ASN A 291 12.52 -9.04 47.72
N ASN A 292 11.54 -9.77 48.28
CA ASN A 292 10.83 -9.47 49.52
C ASN A 292 10.00 -8.17 49.63
N ALA A 293 9.81 -7.40 48.56
CA ALA A 293 8.85 -6.32 48.54
C ALA A 293 7.53 -6.83 47.91
N PRO A 294 6.36 -6.38 48.37
CA PRO A 294 5.11 -6.65 47.63
C PRO A 294 5.30 -6.16 46.20
N ALA A 295 5.10 -7.05 45.23
CA ALA A 295 5.22 -6.70 43.84
C ALA A 295 4.30 -5.50 43.53
N ALA A 296 4.86 -4.46 42.92
CA ALA A 296 4.07 -3.34 42.45
C ALA A 296 2.95 -3.86 41.53
N SER A 297 1.77 -3.29 41.63
CA SER A 297 0.67 -3.67 40.73
C SER A 297 1.07 -3.40 39.29
N CYS A 298 0.99 -4.41 38.41
CA CYS A 298 1.35 -4.29 37.03
C CYS A 298 0.42 -3.28 36.30
N PRO A 299 0.96 -2.45 35.37
CA PRO A 299 0.13 -1.71 34.45
C PRO A 299 -0.64 -2.68 33.54
N ARG A 300 -1.63 -2.18 32.82
CA ARG A 300 -2.35 -2.98 31.84
C ARG A 300 -1.50 -3.19 30.57
N PRO A 301 -1.28 -4.43 30.11
CA PRO A 301 -0.64 -4.66 28.81
C PRO A 301 -1.56 -4.17 27.68
N ILE A 302 -1.01 -3.36 26.77
CA ILE A 302 -1.75 -2.77 25.65
C ILE A 302 -1.48 -3.58 24.40
N ILE A 303 -2.54 -4.03 23.76
CA ILE A 303 -2.52 -4.68 22.45
C ILE A 303 -3.14 -3.74 21.46
N VAL A 304 -2.43 -3.41 20.38
CA VAL A 304 -2.94 -2.56 19.31
C VAL A 304 -3.36 -3.46 18.14
N ALA A 305 -4.58 -3.30 17.67
CA ALA A 305 -5.08 -3.91 16.44
C ALA A 305 -5.19 -2.81 15.37
N ALA A 306 -4.37 -2.89 14.32
CA ALA A 306 -4.26 -1.87 13.28
C ALA A 306 -4.87 -2.37 11.98
N ALA A 307 -5.97 -1.73 11.56
CA ALA A 307 -6.73 -2.10 10.38
C ALA A 307 -5.95 -1.86 9.08
N GLY A 308 -6.30 -2.63 8.02
CA GLY A 308 -5.78 -2.44 6.67
C GLY A 308 -6.40 -1.23 5.97
N GLY A 309 -5.72 -0.71 4.95
CA GLY A 309 -6.16 0.45 4.16
C GLY A 309 -5.02 1.25 3.54
N ALA A 310 -4.02 0.58 3.01
CA ALA A 310 -2.83 1.15 2.36
C ALA A 310 -2.11 2.20 3.22
N SER A 311 -1.52 3.25 2.63
CA SER A 311 -0.79 4.28 3.40
C SER A 311 -1.68 5.02 4.40
N ARG A 312 -2.98 5.19 4.11
CA ARG A 312 -3.92 5.83 5.04
C ARG A 312 -3.97 5.12 6.39
N ALA A 313 -4.04 3.78 6.36
CA ALA A 313 -4.02 2.96 7.57
C ALA A 313 -2.68 3.02 8.30
N GLY A 314 -1.58 2.95 7.55
CA GLY A 314 -0.25 3.06 8.12
C GLY A 314 0.00 4.42 8.78
N PHE A 315 -0.42 5.49 8.14
CA PHE A 315 -0.33 6.85 8.67
C PHE A 315 -1.21 7.04 9.91
N MET A 316 -2.47 6.56 9.88
CA MET A 316 -3.36 6.62 11.04
C MET A 316 -2.78 5.87 12.24
N MET A 317 -2.28 4.66 12.02
CA MET A 317 -1.63 3.86 13.06
C MET A 317 -0.41 4.58 13.64
N ALA A 318 0.48 5.09 12.78
CA ALA A 318 1.67 5.83 13.16
C ALA A 318 1.34 7.11 13.95
N SER A 319 0.36 7.89 13.47
CA SER A 319 -0.12 9.11 14.12
C SER A 319 -0.66 8.83 15.52
N MET A 320 -1.50 7.78 15.69
CA MET A 320 -2.08 7.43 16.99
C MET A 320 -1.03 6.94 17.99
N ILE A 321 -0.10 6.09 17.56
CA ILE A 321 0.96 5.62 18.46
C ILE A 321 1.91 6.76 18.80
N GLY A 322 2.28 7.60 17.83
CA GLY A 322 3.09 8.79 18.06
C GLY A 322 2.45 9.73 19.09
N TYR A 323 1.15 9.97 18.96
CA TYR A 323 0.38 10.75 19.92
C TYR A 323 0.47 10.20 21.36
N PHE A 324 0.37 8.87 21.53
CA PHE A 324 0.51 8.27 22.86
C PHE A 324 1.96 8.28 23.38
N LEU A 325 2.94 8.32 22.50
CA LEU A 325 4.35 8.46 22.92
C LEU A 325 4.69 9.92 23.29
N ASP A 326 3.94 10.90 22.81
CA ASP A 326 4.07 12.32 23.16
C ASP A 326 3.27 12.62 24.42
N THR A 327 3.78 12.20 25.57
CA THR A 327 3.07 12.18 26.86
C THR A 327 2.65 13.55 27.39
N GLN A 328 3.11 14.66 26.78
CA GLN A 328 2.63 16.01 27.11
C GLN A 328 1.13 16.18 26.84
N GLU A 329 0.59 15.43 25.88
CA GLU A 329 -0.84 15.41 25.58
C GLU A 329 -1.68 14.78 26.71
N ALA A 330 -1.07 13.90 27.51
CA ALA A 330 -1.72 13.29 28.67
C ALA A 330 -2.12 14.32 29.74
N ASP A 331 -1.34 15.39 29.89
CA ASP A 331 -1.59 16.46 30.86
C ASP A 331 -2.92 17.17 30.61
N TYR A 332 -3.33 17.32 29.34
CA TYR A 332 -4.65 17.85 28.96
C TYR A 332 -5.80 17.03 29.54
N TYR A 333 -5.62 15.73 29.70
CA TYR A 333 -6.60 14.82 30.27
C TYR A 333 -6.41 14.58 31.78
N GLY A 334 -5.52 15.32 32.42
CA GLY A 334 -5.22 15.21 33.85
C GLY A 334 -4.40 13.99 34.25
N VAL A 335 -3.75 13.34 33.26
CA VAL A 335 -2.86 12.18 33.46
C VAL A 335 -1.43 12.69 33.55
N LYS A 336 -0.78 12.54 34.71
CA LYS A 336 0.55 13.08 34.97
C LYS A 336 1.57 11.98 35.28
N GLY A 337 2.83 12.25 34.98
CA GLY A 337 3.96 11.39 35.38
C GLY A 337 4.20 10.17 34.50
N LEU A 338 3.62 10.11 33.29
CA LEU A 338 3.95 9.13 32.27
C LEU A 338 5.08 9.66 31.39
N SER A 339 6.08 8.82 31.13
CA SER A 339 7.12 9.08 30.11
C SER A 339 6.84 8.31 28.83
N SER A 340 7.45 8.72 27.72
CA SER A 340 7.38 7.97 26.44
C SER A 340 7.88 6.54 26.61
N LYS A 341 8.86 6.32 27.51
CA LYS A 341 9.34 4.99 27.88
C LYS A 341 8.26 4.17 28.56
N ASP A 342 7.47 4.76 29.48
CA ASP A 342 6.37 4.04 30.16
C ASP A 342 5.30 3.62 29.15
N VAL A 343 4.92 4.49 28.25
CA VAL A 343 3.96 4.16 27.18
C VAL A 343 4.51 3.03 26.29
N ARG A 344 5.75 3.14 25.83
CA ARG A 344 6.41 2.09 25.04
C ARG A 344 6.42 0.75 25.77
N ASN A 345 6.79 0.73 27.04
CA ASN A 345 6.86 -0.50 27.82
C ASN A 345 5.47 -1.12 28.07
N ARG A 346 4.40 -0.33 28.06
CA ARG A 346 3.02 -0.85 28.18
C ARG A 346 2.48 -1.44 26.88
N LEU A 347 2.98 -1.04 25.71
CA LEU A 347 2.64 -1.64 24.44
C LEU A 347 3.16 -3.08 24.39
N PHE A 348 2.29 -4.07 24.61
CA PHE A 348 2.67 -5.47 24.60
C PHE A 348 2.89 -5.99 23.18
N SER A 349 1.90 -5.75 22.30
CA SER A 349 1.98 -6.21 20.90
C SER A 349 1.18 -5.32 19.96
N ILE A 350 1.52 -5.42 18.67
CA ILE A 350 0.78 -4.78 17.57
C ILE A 350 0.39 -5.85 16.56
N SER A 351 -0.92 -6.04 16.39
CA SER A 351 -1.50 -6.89 15.36
C SER A 351 -1.87 -6.03 14.14
N GLY A 352 -1.11 -6.12 13.07
CA GLY A 352 -1.29 -5.28 11.87
C GLY A 352 -1.82 -6.06 10.66
N VAL A 353 -2.65 -5.38 9.86
CA VAL A 353 -3.16 -5.89 8.57
C VAL A 353 -2.82 -4.89 7.47
N SER A 354 -2.31 -5.35 6.32
CA SER A 354 -2.09 -4.52 5.13
C SER A 354 -1.30 -3.23 5.43
N GLY A 355 -1.84 -2.07 5.12
CA GLY A 355 -1.22 -0.77 5.46
C GLY A 355 -0.98 -0.59 6.96
N GLY A 356 -1.87 -1.11 7.82
CA GLY A 356 -1.65 -1.14 9.27
C GLY A 356 -0.43 -1.98 9.66
N ALA A 357 -0.14 -3.07 8.94
CA ALA A 357 1.09 -3.85 9.14
C ALA A 357 2.35 -3.07 8.73
N MET A 358 2.29 -2.30 7.64
CA MET A 358 3.37 -1.40 7.23
C MET A 358 3.64 -0.35 8.33
N GLY A 359 2.59 0.30 8.83
CA GLY A 359 2.69 1.25 9.95
C GLY A 359 3.26 0.59 11.21
N ALA A 360 2.79 -0.61 11.58
CA ALA A 360 3.27 -1.37 12.73
C ALA A 360 4.77 -1.69 12.65
N VAL A 361 5.24 -2.12 11.47
CA VAL A 361 6.67 -2.40 11.25
C VAL A 361 7.51 -1.12 11.35
N MET A 362 7.06 -0.03 10.72
CA MET A 362 7.79 1.25 10.77
C MET A 362 7.86 1.80 12.20
N VAL A 363 6.76 1.78 12.94
CA VAL A 363 6.70 2.19 14.34
C VAL A 363 7.61 1.34 15.20
N THR A 364 7.50 0.02 15.11
CA THR A 364 8.32 -0.89 15.95
C THR A 364 9.81 -0.80 15.62
N ALA A 365 10.15 -0.65 14.34
CA ALA A 365 11.54 -0.43 13.92
C ALA A 365 12.09 0.92 14.43
N ALA A 366 11.28 1.97 14.45
CA ALA A 366 11.66 3.26 15.02
C ALA A 366 11.86 3.18 16.54
N LEU A 367 10.97 2.48 17.26
CA LEU A 367 11.12 2.20 18.68
C LEU A 367 12.39 1.39 18.97
N GLY A 368 12.71 0.41 18.12
CA GLY A 368 13.95 -0.37 18.21
C GLY A 368 15.23 0.44 17.91
N ALA A 369 15.15 1.44 17.05
CA ALA A 369 16.27 2.34 16.73
C ALA A 369 16.48 3.44 17.78
N ALA A 370 15.47 3.73 18.60
CA ALA A 370 15.56 4.70 19.67
C ALA A 370 16.47 4.20 20.82
N SER A 371 17.13 5.12 21.53
CA SER A 371 17.90 4.76 22.71
C SER A 371 16.97 4.21 23.81
N PRO A 372 17.33 3.09 24.48
CA PRO A 372 16.52 2.53 25.58
C PRO A 372 16.27 3.51 26.74
N ALA A 373 17.24 4.40 26.97
CA ALA A 373 17.21 5.36 28.09
C ALA A 373 16.63 6.73 27.70
N ALA A 374 16.51 7.02 26.40
CA ALA A 374 16.10 8.33 25.92
C ALA A 374 14.62 8.33 25.54
N ASP A 375 13.86 9.28 26.08
CA ASP A 375 12.49 9.59 25.65
C ASP A 375 12.45 10.36 24.33
N LYS A 376 13.48 10.21 23.48
CA LYS A 376 13.61 10.92 22.22
C LYS A 376 13.38 10.01 21.03
N GLN A 377 12.62 10.51 20.09
CA GLN A 377 12.39 9.89 18.78
C GLN A 377 13.71 9.81 17.97
N PRO A 378 13.90 8.79 17.11
CA PRO A 378 15.13 8.56 16.35
C PRO A 378 15.25 9.36 15.05
N CYS A 379 14.20 10.09 14.66
CA CYS A 379 14.15 10.80 13.39
C CYS A 379 14.99 12.10 13.43
N VAL A 380 15.61 12.44 12.32
CA VAL A 380 16.41 13.65 12.19
C VAL A 380 15.79 14.55 11.13
N ASN A 381 15.41 15.77 11.51
CA ASN A 381 15.02 16.90 10.63
C ASN A 381 14.36 16.54 9.28
N ALA A 382 13.77 15.37 9.20
CA ALA A 382 13.07 14.95 8.01
C ALA A 382 11.75 15.71 7.99
N VAL A 383 11.71 16.78 7.24
CA VAL A 383 10.44 17.29 6.75
C VAL A 383 9.78 16.10 6.07
N ALA A 384 8.64 15.68 6.57
CA ALA A 384 7.82 14.75 5.81
C ALA A 384 7.67 15.36 4.43
N VAL A 385 8.08 14.65 3.39
CA VAL A 385 8.27 15.18 2.03
C VAL A 385 7.04 15.91 1.53
N ASP A 386 5.88 15.60 2.09
CA ASP A 386 4.58 16.15 1.71
C ASP A 386 3.90 17.00 2.81
N GLN A 387 4.56 17.23 3.94
CA GLN A 387 4.02 18.11 4.99
C GLN A 387 4.36 19.58 4.66
N TRP A 388 3.59 20.17 3.78
CA TRP A 388 3.70 21.60 3.45
C TRP A 388 3.25 22.54 4.60
N TRP A 389 2.59 21.99 5.63
CA TRP A 389 2.21 22.69 6.86
C TRP A 389 3.12 22.36 8.04
N GLY A 390 4.06 21.41 7.87
CA GLY A 390 4.82 20.82 8.96
C GLY A 390 6.07 21.61 9.28
N ASP A 391 6.26 21.82 10.57
CA ASP A 391 7.54 22.21 11.13
C ASP A 391 8.51 21.02 11.10
N LYS A 392 9.74 21.26 11.55
CA LYS A 392 10.74 20.21 11.70
C LYS A 392 10.23 19.13 12.65
N VAL A 393 10.57 17.87 12.36
CA VAL A 393 10.26 16.73 13.24
C VAL A 393 10.80 17.00 14.66
N ASN A 394 9.91 17.23 15.60
CA ASN A 394 10.26 17.60 16.97
C ASN A 394 9.81 16.58 18.02
N ASN A 395 8.80 15.76 17.71
CA ASN A 395 8.17 14.83 18.64
C ASN A 395 8.02 13.44 18.02
N TRP A 396 7.53 12.46 18.77
CA TRP A 396 7.31 11.09 18.28
C TRP A 396 6.28 11.01 17.17
N ARG A 397 5.21 11.78 17.28
CA ARG A 397 4.14 11.79 16.29
C ARG A 397 4.63 12.24 14.93
N ASP A 398 5.31 13.40 14.88
CA ASP A 398 5.87 13.91 13.64
C ASP A 398 6.87 12.91 13.02
N CYS A 399 7.69 12.27 13.86
CA CYS A 399 8.63 11.24 13.44
C CYS A 399 7.92 10.06 12.77
N LEU A 400 6.91 9.48 13.43
CA LEU A 400 6.22 8.29 12.92
C LEU A 400 5.34 8.61 11.70
N GLU A 401 4.72 9.78 11.68
CA GLU A 401 4.01 10.30 10.50
C GLU A 401 4.95 10.51 9.32
N ALA A 402 6.14 11.06 9.56
CA ALA A 402 7.15 11.22 8.52
C ALA A 402 7.58 9.90 7.90
N LEU A 403 7.68 8.83 8.66
CA LEU A 403 8.01 7.49 8.14
C LEU A 403 6.93 6.97 7.19
N THR A 404 5.66 7.22 7.48
CA THR A 404 4.52 6.64 6.76
C THR A 404 3.93 7.54 5.66
N SER A 405 4.40 8.79 5.53
CA SER A 405 3.93 9.76 4.53
C SER A 405 4.60 9.68 3.16
N GLY A 406 5.45 8.69 2.91
CA GLY A 406 6.21 8.55 1.67
C GLY A 406 5.36 8.24 0.44
N ASP A 407 5.90 8.55 -0.75
CA ASP A 407 5.32 8.13 -2.03
C ASP A 407 5.68 6.66 -2.33
N PHE A 408 4.78 5.78 -1.99
CA PHE A 408 4.89 4.35 -2.28
C PHE A 408 4.07 3.95 -3.52
N LEU A 409 3.16 4.83 -3.96
CA LEU A 409 2.28 4.57 -5.10
C LEU A 409 3.04 4.58 -6.42
N THR A 410 3.90 5.57 -6.64
CA THR A 410 4.73 5.67 -7.86
C THR A 410 5.64 4.45 -8.00
N ALA A 411 6.24 3.99 -6.89
CA ALA A 411 7.04 2.77 -6.86
C ALA A 411 6.25 1.53 -7.32
N GLY A 412 5.02 1.36 -6.83
CA GLY A 412 4.13 0.27 -7.23
C GLY A 412 3.77 0.33 -8.73
N PHE A 413 3.41 1.50 -9.25
CA PHE A 413 3.06 1.68 -10.66
C PHE A 413 4.24 1.43 -11.61
N LEU A 414 5.41 1.99 -11.31
CA LEU A 414 6.59 1.76 -12.13
C LEU A 414 7.07 0.31 -12.05
N GLY A 415 7.04 -0.30 -10.86
CA GLY A 415 7.32 -1.72 -10.69
C GLY A 415 6.39 -2.61 -11.52
N PHE A 416 5.09 -2.30 -11.58
CA PHE A 416 4.14 -3.00 -12.43
C PHE A 416 4.50 -2.87 -13.92
N ALA A 417 4.84 -1.65 -14.37
CA ALA A 417 5.10 -1.39 -15.77
C ALA A 417 6.42 -1.97 -16.28
N PHE A 418 7.43 -2.04 -15.45
CA PHE A 418 8.79 -2.41 -15.87
C PHE A 418 9.27 -3.75 -15.31
N ASN A 419 9.01 -4.03 -14.04
CA ASN A 419 9.53 -5.25 -13.41
C ASN A 419 8.66 -6.47 -13.68
N ASP A 420 7.33 -6.34 -13.58
CA ASP A 420 6.43 -7.48 -13.82
C ASP A 420 6.22 -7.79 -15.31
N ALA A 421 6.50 -6.82 -16.18
CA ALA A 421 6.40 -7.04 -17.63
C ALA A 421 7.31 -8.14 -18.15
N LEU A 422 8.39 -8.46 -17.41
CA LEU A 422 9.34 -9.50 -17.74
C LEU A 422 9.42 -10.52 -16.59
N PRO A 423 8.79 -11.69 -16.73
CA PRO A 423 8.67 -12.69 -15.67
C PRO A 423 9.99 -13.34 -15.25
N PHE A 424 11.07 -13.11 -16.01
CA PHE A 424 12.41 -13.58 -15.70
C PHE A 424 13.28 -12.56 -14.93
N THR A 425 12.75 -11.39 -14.58
CA THR A 425 13.45 -10.44 -13.72
C THR A 425 13.47 -10.96 -12.28
N LEU A 426 14.62 -10.80 -11.61
CA LEU A 426 14.80 -11.21 -10.21
C LEU A 426 14.01 -10.30 -9.23
N ARG A 427 13.48 -9.20 -9.70
CA ARG A 427 12.80 -8.17 -8.93
C ARG A 427 11.44 -7.88 -9.56
N ASP A 428 10.39 -8.10 -8.82
CA ASP A 428 9.02 -7.76 -9.17
C ASP A 428 8.62 -6.38 -8.61
N ARG A 429 7.38 -5.95 -8.85
CA ARG A 429 6.85 -4.71 -8.26
C ARG A 429 6.81 -4.73 -6.73
N ALA A 430 6.68 -5.91 -6.12
CA ALA A 430 6.76 -6.07 -4.68
C ALA A 430 8.14 -5.64 -4.15
N ALA A 431 9.22 -5.99 -4.87
CA ALA A 431 10.58 -5.55 -4.54
C ALA A 431 10.72 -4.03 -4.59
N VAL A 432 10.18 -3.40 -5.64
CA VAL A 432 10.26 -1.94 -5.81
C VAL A 432 9.49 -1.22 -4.69
N LEU A 433 8.34 -1.75 -4.29
CA LEU A 433 7.55 -1.23 -3.18
C LEU A 433 8.30 -1.36 -1.84
N GLU A 434 8.88 -2.53 -1.54
CA GLU A 434 9.71 -2.71 -0.34
C GLU A 434 10.91 -1.76 -0.31
N ASP A 435 11.56 -1.54 -1.46
CA ASP A 435 12.69 -0.62 -1.57
C ASP A 435 12.25 0.82 -1.24
N SER A 436 11.06 1.24 -1.69
CA SER A 436 10.53 2.56 -1.38
C SER A 436 10.31 2.76 0.13
N TRP A 437 9.81 1.73 0.84
CA TRP A 437 9.67 1.76 2.29
C TRP A 437 11.02 1.82 3.01
N ARG A 438 11.99 1.00 2.58
CA ARG A 438 13.35 0.98 3.17
C ARG A 438 14.07 2.30 2.96
N ASN A 439 13.97 2.86 1.75
CA ASN A 439 14.57 4.15 1.44
C ASN A 439 13.96 5.25 2.31
N ARG A 440 12.62 5.30 2.41
CA ARG A 440 11.94 6.26 3.25
C ARG A 440 12.36 6.15 4.72
N PHE A 441 12.41 4.93 5.26
CA PHE A 441 12.86 4.72 6.63
C PHE A 441 14.30 5.19 6.84
N GLY A 442 15.22 4.84 5.96
CA GLY A 442 16.63 5.25 6.04
C GLY A 442 16.84 6.77 5.83
N ASP A 443 15.95 7.45 5.10
CA ASP A 443 16.01 8.91 4.93
C ASP A 443 15.56 9.64 6.19
N VAL A 444 14.57 9.11 6.89
CA VAL A 444 13.98 9.70 8.11
C VAL A 444 14.79 9.31 9.37
N VAL A 445 15.33 8.08 9.42
CA VAL A 445 16.16 7.56 10.51
C VAL A 445 17.58 7.27 10.00
N PRO A 446 18.47 8.26 9.94
CA PRO A 446 19.82 8.12 9.35
C PRO A 446 20.69 7.06 10.03
N LYS A 447 20.50 6.84 11.32
CA LYS A 447 21.19 5.76 12.06
C LYS A 447 20.98 4.40 11.41
N ALA A 448 19.81 4.15 10.83
CA ALA A 448 19.54 2.90 10.10
C ALA A 448 20.51 2.69 8.91
N LYS A 449 20.93 3.77 8.22
CA LYS A 449 21.93 3.70 7.15
C LYS A 449 23.34 3.43 7.67
N GLU A 450 23.67 3.92 8.86
CA GLU A 450 24.95 3.66 9.52
C GLU A 450 25.00 2.21 10.01
N ASP A 451 23.94 1.75 10.66
CA ASP A 451 23.80 0.37 11.11
C ASP A 451 23.88 -0.63 9.96
N ALA A 452 23.30 -0.31 8.80
CA ALA A 452 23.41 -1.14 7.61
C ALA A 452 24.85 -1.32 7.11
N LYS A 453 25.69 -0.29 7.25
CA LYS A 453 27.12 -0.36 6.88
C LYS A 453 27.95 -1.13 7.88
N THR A 454 27.65 -1.03 9.18
CA THR A 454 28.45 -1.58 10.28
C THR A 454 28.00 -2.97 10.70
N LEU A 455 26.67 -3.22 10.75
CA LEU A 455 26.06 -4.45 11.22
C LEU A 455 25.54 -5.36 10.09
N GLY A 456 25.60 -4.90 8.84
CA GLY A 456 25.08 -5.62 7.68
C GLY A 456 23.55 -5.52 7.51
N CYS A 457 22.83 -4.89 8.43
CA CYS A 457 21.43 -4.55 8.29
C CYS A 457 21.09 -3.28 9.08
N GLY A 458 20.10 -2.51 8.61
CA GLY A 458 19.63 -1.31 9.28
C GLY A 458 18.16 -1.04 8.98
N GLY A 459 17.40 -0.62 9.98
CA GLY A 459 15.98 -0.34 9.84
C GLY A 459 15.20 -1.51 9.24
N LEU A 460 14.49 -1.27 8.14
CA LEU A 460 13.62 -2.29 7.52
C LEU A 460 14.37 -3.37 6.71
N ASP A 461 15.69 -3.27 6.56
CA ASP A 461 16.52 -4.31 5.95
C ASP A 461 16.84 -5.48 6.87
N CYS A 462 16.67 -5.28 8.18
CA CYS A 462 17.00 -6.30 9.15
C CYS A 462 16.09 -7.54 9.05
N PRO A 463 16.61 -8.72 9.42
CA PRO A 463 15.80 -9.92 9.54
C PRO A 463 14.65 -9.70 10.53
N PHE A 464 13.45 -10.18 10.20
CA PHE A 464 12.25 -9.95 11.00
C PHE A 464 12.38 -10.44 12.44
N LEU A 465 12.93 -11.64 12.63
CA LEU A 465 13.09 -12.25 13.94
C LEU A 465 14.17 -11.57 14.79
N SER A 466 14.99 -10.68 14.22
CA SER A 466 15.96 -9.88 15.00
C SER A 466 15.30 -8.71 15.73
N LEU A 467 14.13 -8.24 15.25
CA LEU A 467 13.37 -7.16 15.90
C LEU A 467 12.45 -7.75 16.97
N ARG A 468 12.97 -7.87 18.19
CA ARG A 468 12.25 -8.43 19.34
C ARG A 468 12.71 -7.78 20.63
N PRO A 469 11.87 -7.81 21.70
CA PRO A 469 12.24 -7.29 23.02
C PRO A 469 13.55 -7.89 23.54
N GLN A 470 14.34 -7.06 24.19
CA GLN A 470 15.56 -7.44 24.88
C GLN A 470 15.49 -6.96 26.34
N PRO A 471 16.17 -7.59 27.28
CA PRO A 471 16.29 -7.07 28.65
C PRO A 471 16.79 -5.62 28.65
N GLY A 472 16.06 -4.74 29.34
CA GLY A 472 16.34 -3.30 29.38
C GLY A 472 15.84 -2.50 28.18
N HIS A 473 15.29 -3.16 27.15
CA HIS A 473 14.74 -2.48 25.97
C HIS A 473 13.50 -3.22 25.44
N TRP A 474 12.37 -2.96 26.04
CA TRP A 474 11.10 -3.46 25.55
C TRP A 474 10.68 -2.75 24.27
N ILE A 475 10.27 -3.53 23.28
CA ILE A 475 9.57 -3.08 22.06
C ILE A 475 8.36 -3.99 21.85
N PRO A 476 7.24 -3.49 21.29
CA PRO A 476 6.04 -4.30 21.11
C PRO A 476 6.28 -5.47 20.16
N LEU A 477 5.70 -6.62 20.48
CA LEU A 477 5.74 -7.81 19.64
C LEU A 477 4.88 -7.61 18.39
N LEU A 478 5.45 -7.83 17.21
CA LEU A 478 4.71 -7.74 15.96
C LEU A 478 3.97 -9.04 15.65
N VAL A 479 2.69 -8.94 15.28
CA VAL A 479 1.92 -10.04 14.69
C VAL A 479 1.27 -9.54 13.41
N LEU A 480 1.86 -9.87 12.27
CA LEU A 480 1.42 -9.38 10.97
C LEU A 480 0.56 -10.44 10.29
N ASN A 481 -0.65 -10.04 9.90
CA ASN A 481 -1.67 -10.94 9.39
C ASN A 481 -1.66 -10.96 7.86
N GLY A 482 -1.36 -12.09 7.26
CA GLY A 482 -1.57 -12.42 5.86
C GLY A 482 -2.63 -13.49 5.70
N THR A 483 -3.02 -13.79 4.46
CA THR A 483 -3.99 -14.84 4.14
C THR A 483 -3.39 -15.85 3.18
N SER A 484 -3.63 -17.14 3.40
CA SER A 484 -3.28 -18.24 2.50
C SER A 484 -4.18 -18.20 1.26
N GLU A 485 -3.59 -18.23 0.07
CA GLU A 485 -4.34 -18.40 -1.17
C GLU A 485 -4.96 -19.81 -1.26
N ALA A 486 -4.21 -20.83 -0.83
CA ALA A 486 -4.58 -22.22 -1.01
C ALA A 486 -5.77 -22.65 -0.14
N ILE A 487 -5.83 -22.19 1.11
CA ILE A 487 -6.80 -22.68 2.10
C ILE A 487 -7.59 -21.59 2.82
N GLY A 488 -7.34 -20.30 2.51
CA GLY A 488 -8.06 -19.17 3.10
C GLY A 488 -7.79 -18.92 4.59
N ARG A 489 -6.81 -19.60 5.21
CA ARG A 489 -6.44 -19.39 6.61
C ARG A 489 -5.51 -18.20 6.79
N ARG A 490 -5.38 -17.72 8.03
CA ARG A 490 -4.38 -16.71 8.35
C ARG A 490 -2.97 -17.29 8.23
N ILE A 491 -2.05 -16.52 7.65
CA ILE A 491 -0.61 -16.74 7.75
C ILE A 491 -0.03 -15.63 8.61
N LEU A 492 0.45 -15.97 9.80
CA LEU A 492 0.97 -15.01 10.75
C LEU A 492 2.50 -14.92 10.65
N THR A 493 3.00 -13.71 10.45
CA THR A 493 4.42 -13.38 10.58
C THR A 493 4.63 -12.76 11.95
N THR A 494 5.22 -13.52 12.89
CA THR A 494 5.38 -13.15 14.29
C THR A 494 6.65 -13.77 14.90
N PRO A 495 7.31 -13.12 15.86
CA PRO A 495 8.38 -13.73 16.63
C PRO A 495 7.88 -14.72 17.70
N LEU A 496 6.56 -14.81 17.93
CA LEU A 496 5.96 -15.68 18.93
C LEU A 496 5.87 -17.13 18.47
N ALA A 497 6.03 -18.06 19.40
CA ALA A 497 5.67 -19.45 19.20
C ALA A 497 4.16 -19.60 19.03
N MET A 498 3.74 -20.52 18.14
CA MET A 498 2.31 -20.70 17.80
C MET A 498 1.51 -21.47 18.86
N SER A 499 2.16 -21.90 19.93
CA SER A 499 1.53 -22.65 21.02
C SER A 499 2.11 -22.26 22.37
N TYR A 500 1.35 -22.46 23.43
CA TYR A 500 1.71 -22.17 24.80
C TYR A 500 1.22 -23.28 25.76
N ALA A 501 1.78 -23.30 26.98
CA ALA A 501 1.37 -24.20 28.02
C ALA A 501 0.61 -23.43 29.11
N PRO A 502 -0.72 -23.45 29.17
CA PRO A 502 -1.48 -22.75 30.19
C PRO A 502 -1.29 -23.44 31.55
N PRO A 503 -1.41 -22.72 32.69
CA PRO A 503 -1.33 -23.30 34.03
C PRO A 503 -2.52 -24.23 34.37
N GLY A 504 -3.43 -24.45 33.45
CA GLY A 504 -4.63 -25.28 33.57
C GLY A 504 -5.03 -25.94 32.29
N LYS A 505 -6.34 -26.24 32.12
CA LYS A 505 -6.86 -26.79 30.90
C LYS A 505 -6.85 -25.70 29.79
N CYS A 506 -6.57 -26.15 28.58
CA CYS A 506 -6.64 -25.30 27.41
C CYS A 506 -8.05 -24.70 27.26
N PRO A 507 -8.20 -23.37 27.03
CA PRO A 507 -9.49 -22.75 26.79
C PRO A 507 -10.18 -23.25 25.51
N THR A 508 -9.40 -23.77 24.55
CA THR A 508 -9.89 -24.42 23.35
C THR A 508 -9.99 -25.93 23.58
N ALA A 509 -11.00 -26.59 23.01
CA ALA A 509 -11.30 -28.01 23.22
C ALA A 509 -10.24 -29.01 22.67
N VAL A 510 -8.98 -28.63 22.63
CA VAL A 510 -7.86 -29.51 22.25
C VAL A 510 -7.52 -30.40 23.44
N THR A 511 -7.82 -31.68 23.31
CA THR A 511 -7.77 -32.63 24.42
C THR A 511 -6.40 -33.19 24.75
N ASN A 512 -5.40 -33.10 23.85
CA ASN A 512 -4.05 -33.61 24.09
C ASN A 512 -3.01 -32.75 23.35
N GLY A 513 -2.27 -31.91 24.08
CA GLY A 513 -1.15 -31.13 23.54
C GLY A 513 -1.07 -29.70 24.08
N PRO A 514 -0.05 -28.94 23.67
CA PRO A 514 0.05 -27.53 24.01
C PRO A 514 -1.11 -26.74 23.34
N CYS A 515 -1.60 -25.73 24.03
CA CYS A 515 -2.66 -24.87 23.51
C CYS A 515 -2.20 -24.08 22.28
N PRO A 516 -2.98 -24.01 21.20
CA PRO A 516 -2.67 -23.09 20.11
C PRO A 516 -2.80 -21.64 20.64
N LEU A 517 -1.77 -20.84 20.39
CA LEU A 517 -1.82 -19.39 20.69
C LEU A 517 -2.77 -18.70 19.71
N PHE A 518 -2.75 -19.14 18.45
CA PHE A 518 -3.58 -18.63 17.38
C PHE A 518 -4.36 -19.81 16.75
N VAL A 519 -5.67 -19.70 16.75
CA VAL A 519 -6.54 -20.76 16.22
C VAL A 519 -6.67 -20.62 14.71
N GLU A 520 -6.60 -21.74 13.97
CA GLU A 520 -6.68 -21.76 12.51
C GLU A 520 -5.75 -20.76 11.82
N ALA A 521 -4.52 -20.70 12.28
CA ALA A 521 -3.48 -19.85 11.74
C ALA A 521 -2.18 -20.63 11.53
N ASP A 522 -1.52 -20.37 10.41
CA ASP A 522 -0.21 -20.92 10.09
C ASP A 522 0.89 -19.93 10.39
N SER A 523 2.03 -20.40 10.89
CA SER A 523 3.22 -19.56 11.03
C SER A 523 3.93 -19.44 9.68
N PHE A 524 4.21 -18.21 9.25
CA PHE A 524 5.01 -17.99 8.04
C PHE A 524 6.37 -18.72 8.11
N HIS A 525 7.04 -18.67 9.25
CA HIS A 525 8.35 -19.32 9.43
C HIS A 525 8.28 -20.86 9.47
N GLN A 526 7.13 -21.43 9.87
CA GLN A 526 6.90 -22.86 9.76
C GLN A 526 6.67 -23.30 8.30
N LEU A 527 5.95 -22.48 7.51
CA LEU A 527 5.76 -22.77 6.08
C LEU A 527 7.11 -22.85 5.34
N LEU A 528 8.10 -22.03 5.71
CA LEU A 528 9.45 -22.10 5.12
C LEU A 528 10.15 -23.45 5.39
N ARG A 529 9.75 -24.20 6.42
CA ARG A 529 10.32 -25.48 6.84
C ARG A 529 9.46 -26.68 6.47
N THR A 530 8.28 -26.46 5.88
CA THR A 530 7.35 -27.53 5.51
C THR A 530 7.95 -28.43 4.45
N GLU A 531 8.01 -29.72 4.71
CA GLU A 531 8.38 -30.72 3.73
C GLU A 531 7.20 -31.03 2.82
N ILE A 532 7.41 -31.07 1.51
CA ILE A 532 6.41 -31.41 0.51
C ILE A 532 6.85 -32.69 -0.20
N ALA A 533 5.92 -33.63 -0.39
CA ALA A 533 6.18 -34.85 -1.15
C ALA A 533 6.65 -34.52 -2.57
N SER A 534 7.63 -35.29 -3.08
CA SER A 534 8.23 -35.05 -4.38
C SER A 534 7.33 -35.51 -5.53
N GLU A 535 7.07 -34.62 -6.49
CA GLU A 535 6.56 -34.98 -7.82
C GLU A 535 7.70 -34.82 -8.83
N SER A 536 8.13 -35.89 -9.46
CA SER A 536 9.39 -35.97 -10.22
C SER A 536 9.60 -34.91 -11.31
N TRP A 537 8.58 -34.48 -12.03
CA TRP A 537 8.70 -33.47 -13.08
C TRP A 537 8.78 -32.04 -12.52
N ARG A 538 8.16 -31.77 -11.37
CA ARG A 538 8.25 -30.48 -10.68
C ARG A 538 9.59 -30.29 -9.99
N GLU A 539 10.26 -31.38 -9.61
CA GLU A 539 11.62 -31.31 -9.07
C GLU A 539 12.63 -30.77 -10.08
N TRP A 540 12.52 -31.22 -11.34
CA TRP A 540 13.40 -30.75 -12.40
C TRP A 540 13.21 -29.24 -12.65
N LEU A 541 11.97 -28.74 -12.67
CA LEU A 541 11.67 -27.31 -12.78
C LEU A 541 12.13 -26.52 -11.54
N GLY A 542 11.94 -27.07 -10.35
CA GLY A 542 12.38 -26.47 -9.08
C GLY A 542 13.90 -26.34 -8.99
N MET A 543 14.67 -27.18 -9.68
CA MET A 543 16.12 -27.11 -9.73
C MET A 543 16.60 -25.81 -10.40
N PHE A 544 15.97 -25.37 -11.48
CA PHE A 544 16.27 -24.08 -12.11
C PHE A 544 15.93 -22.89 -11.21
N GLY A 545 14.78 -22.93 -10.55
CA GLY A 545 14.41 -21.91 -9.56
C GLY A 545 15.40 -21.85 -8.40
N ARG A 546 15.88 -23.01 -7.92
CA ARG A 546 16.90 -23.08 -6.86
C ARG A 546 18.24 -22.50 -7.32
N LEU A 547 18.63 -22.75 -8.57
CA LEU A 547 19.88 -22.21 -9.14
C LEU A 547 19.83 -20.68 -9.28
N LEU A 548 18.68 -20.11 -9.64
CA LEU A 548 18.51 -18.68 -9.91
C LEU A 548 18.18 -17.87 -8.65
N TYR A 549 17.43 -18.43 -7.70
CA TYR A 549 16.83 -17.71 -6.57
C TYR A 549 17.18 -18.33 -5.21
N GLY A 550 17.81 -19.48 -5.18
CA GLY A 550 18.00 -20.27 -3.97
C GLY A 550 19.14 -19.75 -3.10
N ASN A 551 18.81 -19.30 -1.90
CA ASN A 551 19.73 -19.25 -0.77
C ASN A 551 19.26 -20.25 0.29
N PRO A 552 19.86 -21.45 0.37
CA PRO A 552 19.41 -22.49 1.30
C PRO A 552 19.59 -22.10 2.77
N GLN A 553 20.45 -21.13 3.08
CA GLN A 553 20.66 -20.62 4.44
C GLN A 553 19.64 -19.55 4.84
N ALA A 554 18.80 -19.08 3.91
CA ALA A 554 17.83 -18.04 4.19
C ALA A 554 16.61 -18.64 4.92
N ASN A 555 16.53 -18.38 6.21
CA ASN A 555 15.55 -18.91 7.16
C ASN A 555 14.59 -17.84 7.71
N ASP A 556 14.74 -16.59 7.30
CA ASP A 556 13.97 -15.44 7.72
C ASP A 556 13.67 -14.51 6.53
N ILE A 557 12.92 -13.45 6.77
CA ILE A 557 12.60 -12.39 5.81
C ILE A 557 12.96 -11.02 6.37
N ARG A 558 13.07 -10.00 5.51
CA ARG A 558 13.26 -8.63 5.99
C ARG A 558 12.00 -8.10 6.67
N LEU A 559 12.15 -7.09 7.51
CA LEU A 559 11.02 -6.35 8.09
C LEU A 559 10.10 -5.77 7.01
N SER A 560 10.67 -5.19 5.94
CA SER A 560 9.91 -4.71 4.78
C SER A 560 9.11 -5.84 4.09
N THR A 561 9.70 -7.01 3.94
CA THR A 561 9.04 -8.18 3.35
C THR A 561 7.92 -8.71 4.25
N ALA A 562 8.12 -8.69 5.58
CA ALA A 562 7.10 -9.08 6.54
C ALA A 562 5.87 -8.16 6.48
N ALA A 563 6.09 -6.83 6.42
CA ALA A 563 5.03 -5.87 6.21
C ALA A 563 4.29 -6.13 4.87
N LEU A 564 5.05 -6.35 3.80
CA LEU A 564 4.47 -6.58 2.48
C LEU A 564 3.68 -7.89 2.40
N ASN A 565 4.09 -8.94 3.09
CA ASN A 565 3.33 -10.21 3.13
C ASN A 565 1.91 -10.01 3.67
N SER A 566 1.70 -9.04 4.55
CA SER A 566 0.37 -8.64 5.00
C SER A 566 -0.35 -7.70 4.03
N ALA A 567 0.37 -7.03 3.12
CA ALA A 567 -0.13 -5.94 2.27
C ALA A 567 -0.14 -6.30 0.76
N ARG A 568 -0.29 -7.57 0.42
CA ARG A 568 -0.32 -8.06 -0.96
C ARG A 568 -1.71 -7.94 -1.56
N PHE A 569 -2.09 -6.68 -1.83
CA PHE A 569 -3.39 -6.34 -2.38
C PHE A 569 -3.38 -6.36 -3.92
N PRO A 570 -4.45 -6.84 -4.60
CA PRO A 570 -4.51 -6.96 -6.05
C PRO A 570 -4.13 -5.66 -6.78
N LEU A 571 -3.50 -5.80 -7.93
CA LEU A 571 -3.03 -4.74 -8.82
C LEU A 571 -1.82 -3.93 -8.27
N ILE A 572 -1.74 -3.67 -6.98
CA ILE A 572 -0.64 -2.90 -6.39
C ILE A 572 0.55 -3.80 -6.04
N SER A 573 0.28 -4.94 -5.40
CA SER A 573 1.30 -5.92 -5.04
C SER A 573 0.84 -7.33 -5.45
N PRO A 574 1.72 -8.16 -6.04
CA PRO A 574 1.36 -9.51 -6.45
C PRO A 574 1.25 -10.44 -5.24
N PRO A 575 0.52 -11.57 -5.35
CA PRO A 575 0.59 -12.66 -4.38
C PRO A 575 2.05 -13.09 -4.17
N GLY A 576 2.44 -13.38 -2.93
CA GLY A 576 3.81 -13.81 -2.63
C GLY A 576 3.95 -15.32 -2.60
N SER A 577 4.72 -15.89 -3.51
CA SER A 577 5.02 -17.32 -3.53
C SER A 577 5.93 -17.70 -2.36
N VAL A 578 5.36 -18.41 -1.38
CA VAL A 578 6.08 -18.93 -0.21
C VAL A 578 6.72 -20.27 -0.60
N ARG A 579 8.06 -20.31 -0.60
CA ARG A 579 8.83 -21.52 -0.95
C ARG A 579 9.59 -22.04 0.25
N ASN A 580 9.62 -23.36 0.42
CA ASN A 580 10.36 -24.02 1.50
C ASN A 580 11.88 -23.99 1.27
N GLN A 581 12.66 -24.62 2.13
CA GLN A 581 14.12 -24.70 2.01
C GLN A 581 14.58 -25.40 0.72
N GLU A 582 13.77 -26.32 0.20
CA GLU A 582 14.03 -27.02 -1.06
C GLU A 582 13.56 -26.23 -2.28
N TYR A 583 13.10 -24.99 -2.08
CA TYR A 583 12.57 -24.09 -3.10
C TYR A 583 11.24 -24.55 -3.74
N ARG A 584 10.50 -25.45 -3.09
CA ARG A 584 9.16 -25.88 -3.51
C ARG A 584 8.11 -24.89 -3.05
N LEU A 585 7.14 -24.63 -3.91
CA LEU A 585 6.01 -23.77 -3.57
C LEU A 585 5.13 -24.48 -2.53
N VAL A 586 5.03 -23.88 -1.35
CA VAL A 586 4.18 -24.34 -0.24
C VAL A 586 2.80 -23.71 -0.32
N ASP A 587 2.76 -22.39 -0.49
CA ASP A 587 1.54 -21.58 -0.54
C ASP A 587 1.82 -20.24 -1.23
N ARG A 588 0.78 -19.47 -1.48
CA ARG A 588 0.89 -18.05 -1.80
C ARG A 588 0.24 -17.23 -0.71
N ILE A 589 0.97 -16.23 -0.24
CA ILE A 589 0.45 -15.28 0.74
C ILE A 589 -0.13 -14.05 0.02
N VAL A 590 -1.33 -13.68 0.42
CA VAL A 590 -2.05 -12.49 -0.03
C VAL A 590 -2.39 -11.59 1.15
N ASP A 591 -2.98 -10.41 0.88
CA ASP A 591 -3.34 -9.41 1.89
C ASP A 591 -4.17 -10.01 3.04
N GLY A 592 -3.81 -9.64 4.27
CA GLY A 592 -4.52 -10.12 5.46
C GLY A 592 -5.98 -9.70 5.53
N GLY A 593 -6.32 -8.59 4.89
CA GLY A 593 -7.68 -8.11 4.79
C GLY A 593 -8.64 -9.05 4.03
N TYR A 594 -8.16 -10.03 3.27
CA TYR A 594 -9.03 -11.05 2.69
C TYR A 594 -9.66 -11.95 3.75
N PHE A 595 -8.95 -12.21 4.85
CA PHE A 595 -9.48 -12.96 5.97
C PHE A 595 -10.22 -12.04 6.94
N GLU A 596 -9.52 -11.02 7.50
CA GLU A 596 -10.06 -10.09 8.47
C GLU A 596 -9.23 -8.79 8.45
N ASN A 597 -9.91 -7.66 8.25
CA ASN A 597 -9.22 -6.41 7.92
C ASN A 597 -8.71 -5.62 9.14
N TYR A 598 -9.02 -6.01 10.37
CA TYR A 598 -8.71 -5.23 11.57
C TYR A 598 -7.58 -5.79 12.43
N GLY A 599 -7.24 -7.08 12.25
CA GLY A 599 -6.28 -7.79 13.10
C GLY A 599 -6.80 -8.07 14.52
N THR A 600 -8.10 -7.92 14.71
CA THR A 600 -8.77 -8.01 16.03
C THR A 600 -8.93 -9.44 16.50
N LEU A 601 -9.10 -10.40 15.60
CA LEU A 601 -9.13 -11.82 15.99
C LEU A 601 -7.80 -12.24 16.64
N THR A 602 -6.68 -11.85 16.03
CA THR A 602 -5.33 -12.09 16.55
C THR A 602 -5.10 -11.36 17.89
N ALA A 603 -5.55 -10.10 18.00
CA ALA A 603 -5.48 -9.34 19.24
C ALA A 603 -6.30 -9.99 20.36
N ARG A 604 -7.49 -10.54 20.06
CA ARG A 604 -8.34 -11.28 21.00
C ARG A 604 -7.62 -12.51 21.55
N GLU A 605 -7.04 -13.31 20.67
CA GLU A 605 -6.32 -14.54 21.05
C GLU A 605 -5.13 -14.23 21.97
N LEU A 606 -4.36 -13.18 21.66
CA LEU A 606 -3.28 -12.71 22.53
C LEU A 606 -3.78 -12.22 23.88
N ALA A 607 -4.82 -11.40 23.92
CA ALA A 607 -5.38 -10.88 25.16
C ALA A 607 -5.88 -11.99 26.07
N LEU A 608 -6.57 -12.98 25.52
CA LEU A 608 -7.05 -14.16 26.25
C LEU A 608 -5.89 -15.02 26.77
N ALA A 609 -4.85 -15.24 25.96
CA ALA A 609 -3.67 -15.99 26.37
C ALA A 609 -2.90 -15.30 27.51
N ILE A 610 -2.68 -13.99 27.40
CA ILE A 610 -2.03 -13.19 28.47
C ILE A 610 -2.82 -13.32 29.78
N HIS A 611 -4.13 -13.13 29.74
CA HIS A 611 -4.95 -13.26 30.95
C HIS A 611 -5.01 -14.68 31.50
N THR A 612 -5.00 -15.71 30.63
CA THR A 612 -4.97 -17.11 31.04
C THR A 612 -3.67 -17.48 31.74
N ILE A 613 -2.53 -16.99 31.23
CA ILE A 613 -1.20 -17.27 31.78
C ILE A 613 -0.96 -16.45 33.06
N ALA A 614 -1.35 -15.19 33.06
CA ALA A 614 -1.16 -14.24 34.15
C ALA A 614 -2.48 -13.52 34.49
N PRO A 615 -3.39 -14.13 35.30
CA PRO A 615 -4.72 -13.57 35.55
C PRO A 615 -4.75 -12.17 36.20
N GLN A 616 -3.65 -11.78 36.83
CA GLN A 616 -3.47 -10.42 37.40
C GLN A 616 -3.32 -9.36 36.29
N LEU A 617 -2.92 -9.75 35.07
CA LEU A 617 -2.84 -8.85 33.93
C LEU A 617 -4.23 -8.71 33.27
N LYS A 618 -4.66 -7.48 33.07
CA LYS A 618 -5.92 -7.11 32.45
C LYS A 618 -5.66 -6.38 31.13
N PRO A 619 -5.48 -7.09 30.01
CA PRO A 619 -5.15 -6.47 28.74
C PRO A 619 -6.16 -5.39 28.32
N LEU A 620 -5.66 -4.30 27.71
CA LEU A 620 -6.44 -3.31 27.01
C LEU A 620 -6.18 -3.45 25.52
N VAL A 621 -7.23 -3.60 24.72
CA VAL A 621 -7.09 -3.66 23.26
C VAL A 621 -7.53 -2.32 22.66
N ILE A 622 -6.60 -1.70 21.92
CA ILE A 622 -6.89 -0.47 21.15
C ILE A 622 -7.03 -0.87 19.69
N VAL A 623 -8.21 -0.68 19.12
CA VAL A 623 -8.49 -0.91 17.71
C VAL A 623 -8.36 0.41 16.95
N ILE A 624 -7.44 0.47 15.98
CA ILE A 624 -7.22 1.66 15.15
C ILE A 624 -7.76 1.37 13.75
N SER A 625 -8.89 2.02 13.42
CA SER A 625 -9.51 1.96 12.11
C SER A 625 -9.27 3.26 11.34
N ASN A 626 -8.97 3.13 10.07
CA ASN A 626 -8.81 4.25 9.15
C ASN A 626 -10.05 4.48 8.27
N ASP A 627 -11.14 3.76 8.51
CA ASP A 627 -12.37 3.86 7.72
C ASP A 627 -13.40 4.74 8.45
N PRO A 628 -13.78 5.90 7.87
CA PRO A 628 -14.80 6.74 8.45
C PRO A 628 -16.21 6.11 8.41
N ASP A 629 -16.40 5.09 7.60
CA ASP A 629 -17.68 4.39 7.44
C ASP A 629 -17.84 3.20 8.39
N ASP A 630 -16.82 2.89 9.18
CA ASP A 630 -16.88 1.83 10.19
C ASP A 630 -17.94 2.13 11.23
N GLN A 631 -18.74 1.12 11.53
CA GLN A 631 -19.68 1.18 12.64
C GLN A 631 -18.95 0.96 13.96
N LEU A 632 -19.10 1.89 14.87
CA LEU A 632 -18.70 1.71 16.25
C LEU A 632 -19.74 0.83 16.96
N GLY A 633 -19.28 -0.18 17.68
CA GLY A 633 -20.20 -1.09 18.37
C GLY A 633 -21.02 -0.40 19.46
N PRO A 634 -22.15 -0.99 19.88
CA PRO A 634 -23.08 -0.40 20.83
C PRO A 634 -22.54 -0.24 22.27
N THR A 635 -21.39 -0.84 22.56
CA THR A 635 -20.76 -0.80 23.89
C THR A 635 -19.76 0.32 24.11
N ASP A 636 -19.49 1.13 23.08
CA ASP A 636 -18.74 2.36 23.29
C ASP A 636 -19.67 3.37 23.95
N ASP A 637 -19.26 4.00 25.05
CA ASP A 637 -20.01 4.96 25.90
C ASP A 637 -20.59 6.18 25.16
N VAL A 638 -20.53 6.21 23.87
CA VAL A 638 -21.18 7.18 23.00
C VAL A 638 -22.53 6.61 22.58
N ALA A 639 -23.49 6.64 23.48
CA ALA A 639 -24.88 6.42 23.15
C ALA A 639 -25.26 7.38 22.00
N ASN A 640 -25.70 6.80 20.89
CA ASN A 640 -26.13 7.50 19.69
C ASN A 640 -24.98 8.11 18.88
N ASP A 641 -24.33 7.30 18.04
CA ASP A 641 -23.61 7.83 16.89
C ASP A 641 -24.64 8.39 15.88
N PRO A 642 -24.84 9.72 15.82
CA PRO A 642 -25.81 10.30 14.87
C PRO A 642 -25.33 10.13 13.41
N GLN A 643 -24.16 9.55 13.19
CA GLN A 643 -23.54 9.37 11.89
C GLN A 643 -23.47 7.91 11.44
N VAL A 644 -24.33 7.02 11.95
CA VAL A 644 -24.50 5.70 11.32
C VAL A 644 -24.95 5.94 9.88
N PRO A 645 -24.12 5.61 8.88
CA PRO A 645 -24.53 5.82 7.51
C PRO A 645 -25.80 5.05 7.21
N PRO A 646 -26.71 5.61 6.43
CA PRO A 646 -27.81 4.81 5.91
C PRO A 646 -27.22 3.61 5.17
N ARG A 647 -27.80 2.43 5.37
CA ARG A 647 -27.33 1.19 4.72
C ARG A 647 -27.10 1.48 3.24
N PRO A 648 -25.90 1.22 2.71
CA PRO A 648 -25.62 1.44 1.29
C PRO A 648 -26.62 0.64 0.46
N THR A 649 -27.33 1.29 -0.43
CA THR A 649 -28.17 0.62 -1.42
C THR A 649 -27.29 0.13 -2.57
N ALA A 650 -27.59 -1.04 -3.12
CA ALA A 650 -26.89 -1.53 -4.29
C ALA A 650 -27.10 -0.55 -5.46
N THR A 651 -26.02 0.12 -5.89
CA THR A 651 -26.05 1.19 -6.90
C THR A 651 -25.62 0.73 -8.28
N ALA A 652 -25.14 -0.52 -8.43
CA ALA A 652 -24.72 -1.05 -9.73
C ALA A 652 -25.95 -1.30 -10.63
N GLY A 653 -25.93 -0.73 -11.83
CA GLY A 653 -26.96 -0.99 -12.83
C GLY A 653 -27.13 -2.50 -13.10
N GLU A 654 -28.37 -2.92 -13.29
CA GLU A 654 -28.76 -4.34 -13.41
C GLU A 654 -27.97 -5.14 -14.47
N VAL A 655 -27.49 -4.47 -15.51
CA VAL A 655 -26.80 -5.10 -16.66
C VAL A 655 -25.39 -5.62 -16.33
N LEU A 656 -24.69 -5.05 -15.33
CA LEU A 656 -23.33 -5.42 -14.96
C LEU A 656 -23.26 -6.17 -13.62
N SER A 657 -24.40 -6.42 -12.99
CA SER A 657 -24.47 -7.03 -11.66
C SER A 657 -23.83 -8.42 -11.57
N GLU A 658 -23.96 -9.24 -12.62
CA GLU A 658 -23.36 -10.58 -12.62
C GLU A 658 -21.83 -10.57 -12.56
N VAL A 659 -21.19 -9.54 -13.10
CA VAL A 659 -19.73 -9.39 -13.08
C VAL A 659 -19.27 -8.56 -11.87
N SER A 660 -19.99 -7.51 -11.52
CA SER A 660 -19.61 -6.61 -10.44
C SER A 660 -19.93 -7.17 -9.05
N ALA A 661 -21.07 -7.90 -8.90
CA ALA A 661 -21.49 -8.38 -7.60
C ALA A 661 -20.49 -9.33 -6.93
N PRO A 662 -19.88 -10.35 -7.60
CA PRO A 662 -18.87 -11.18 -6.96
C PRO A 662 -17.65 -10.38 -6.47
N ILE A 663 -17.20 -9.41 -7.27
CA ILE A 663 -16.05 -8.56 -6.95
C ILE A 663 -16.37 -7.65 -5.76
N THR A 664 -17.47 -6.93 -5.81
CA THR A 664 -17.89 -6.03 -4.72
C THR A 664 -18.20 -6.81 -3.45
N THR A 665 -18.76 -8.02 -3.56
CA THR A 665 -19.04 -8.88 -2.39
C THR A 665 -17.73 -9.27 -1.69
N VAL A 666 -16.69 -9.67 -2.42
CA VAL A 666 -15.38 -10.01 -1.82
C VAL A 666 -14.79 -8.81 -1.07
N PHE A 667 -14.91 -7.60 -1.63
CA PHE A 667 -14.43 -6.39 -0.96
C PHE A 667 -15.26 -6.04 0.27
N ASN A 668 -16.58 -6.19 0.23
CA ASN A 668 -17.46 -5.88 1.35
C ASN A 668 -17.38 -6.92 2.48
N LEU A 669 -17.19 -8.21 2.15
CA LEU A 669 -16.98 -9.27 3.15
C LEU A 669 -15.78 -8.99 4.04
N ARG A 670 -14.72 -8.42 3.50
CA ARG A 670 -13.53 -8.03 4.22
C ARG A 670 -13.82 -7.09 5.40
N THR A 671 -14.63 -6.06 5.15
CA THR A 671 -15.06 -5.10 6.20
C THR A 671 -16.06 -5.75 7.15
N ALA A 672 -17.02 -6.53 6.64
CA ALA A 672 -18.00 -7.20 7.46
C ALA A 672 -17.38 -8.21 8.45
N HIS A 673 -16.39 -8.98 8.02
CA HIS A 673 -15.63 -9.89 8.90
C HIS A 673 -14.86 -9.10 9.98
N GLY A 674 -14.31 -7.93 9.64
CA GLY A 674 -13.64 -7.06 10.58
C GLY A 674 -14.57 -6.57 11.70
N VAL A 675 -15.76 -6.09 11.34
CA VAL A 675 -16.78 -5.65 12.32
C VAL A 675 -17.19 -6.81 13.24
N GLN A 676 -17.45 -7.99 12.67
CA GLN A 676 -17.78 -9.18 13.47
C GLN A 676 -16.63 -9.57 14.41
N ALA A 677 -15.39 -9.44 13.97
CA ALA A 677 -14.23 -9.76 14.80
C ALA A 677 -14.06 -8.77 15.97
N VAL A 678 -14.37 -7.49 15.77
CA VAL A 678 -14.41 -6.49 16.86
C VAL A 678 -15.50 -6.84 17.89
N ASP A 679 -16.69 -7.19 17.45
CA ASP A 679 -17.78 -7.59 18.36
C ASP A 679 -17.44 -8.88 19.12
N ALA A 680 -16.84 -9.85 18.46
CA ALA A 680 -16.35 -11.09 19.08
C ALA A 680 -15.20 -10.81 20.08
N LEU A 681 -14.33 -9.85 19.80
CA LEU A 681 -13.29 -9.39 20.71
C LEU A 681 -13.91 -8.80 22.00
N ARG A 682 -14.85 -7.87 21.86
CA ARG A 682 -15.54 -7.25 23.00
C ARG A 682 -16.27 -8.28 23.85
N THR A 683 -17.13 -9.07 23.24
CA THR A 683 -17.91 -10.10 23.92
C THR A 683 -17.02 -11.12 24.60
N GLY A 684 -15.97 -11.60 23.93
CA GLY A 684 -15.06 -12.60 24.46
C GLY A 684 -14.24 -12.10 25.64
N LEU A 685 -13.76 -10.87 25.61
CA LEU A 685 -13.01 -10.29 26.72
C LEU A 685 -13.91 -9.98 27.90
N HIS A 686 -15.10 -9.43 27.71
CA HIS A 686 -16.05 -9.19 28.79
C HIS A 686 -16.51 -10.49 29.48
N ALA A 687 -16.71 -11.56 28.71
CA ALA A 687 -17.04 -12.86 29.30
C ALA A 687 -15.90 -13.45 30.15
N THR A 688 -14.64 -13.12 29.83
CA THR A 688 -13.46 -13.65 30.52
C THR A 688 -13.00 -12.76 31.66
N ILE A 689 -13.14 -11.44 31.53
CA ILE A 689 -12.68 -10.42 32.48
C ILE A 689 -13.87 -9.48 32.82
N PRO A 690 -14.92 -9.99 33.47
CA PRO A 690 -16.17 -9.23 33.69
C PRO A 690 -16.00 -8.05 34.65
N GLU A 691 -14.91 -8.04 35.46
CA GLU A 691 -14.63 -6.94 36.38
C GLU A 691 -14.07 -5.68 35.68
N CYS A 692 -13.84 -5.71 34.38
CA CYS A 692 -13.32 -4.58 33.61
C CYS A 692 -14.36 -4.07 32.62
N ASP A 693 -14.79 -2.82 32.76
CA ASP A 693 -15.74 -2.21 31.81
C ASP A 693 -15.09 -1.82 30.48
N LYS A 694 -13.84 -1.33 30.54
CA LYS A 694 -13.10 -0.85 29.36
C LYS A 694 -11.98 -1.79 28.99
N LEU A 695 -12.30 -2.82 28.19
CA LEU A 695 -11.34 -3.80 27.67
C LEU A 695 -10.94 -3.54 26.24
N VAL A 696 -11.82 -2.89 25.45
CA VAL A 696 -11.62 -2.61 24.03
C VAL A 696 -12.03 -1.16 23.75
N ILE A 697 -11.12 -0.39 23.21
CA ILE A 697 -11.39 0.99 22.79
C ILE A 697 -11.04 1.13 21.31
N GLN A 698 -11.99 1.60 20.50
CA GLN A 698 -11.82 1.76 19.06
C GLN A 698 -11.64 3.23 18.69
N LEU A 699 -10.61 3.53 17.92
CA LEU A 699 -10.36 4.84 17.30
C LEU A 699 -10.63 4.74 15.80
N ARG A 700 -11.23 5.78 15.21
CA ARG A 700 -11.48 5.84 13.77
C ARG A 700 -11.33 7.27 13.23
N ILE A 701 -11.22 7.40 11.91
CA ILE A 701 -11.28 8.72 11.26
C ILE A 701 -12.74 9.23 11.29
N SER A 702 -12.94 10.50 11.64
CA SER A 702 -14.27 11.14 11.61
C SER A 702 -14.79 11.25 10.18
N ARG A 703 -16.10 11.13 10.00
CA ARG A 703 -16.77 11.27 8.71
C ARG A 703 -16.80 12.72 8.24
N ASP A 704 -16.68 12.96 6.93
CA ASP A 704 -16.83 14.29 6.29
C ASP A 704 -18.01 14.27 5.31
N GLY A 705 -19.20 14.24 5.85
CA GLY A 705 -20.42 14.15 5.06
C GLY A 705 -20.41 12.93 4.12
N ASN A 706 -20.65 13.16 2.83
CA ASN A 706 -20.63 12.12 1.81
C ASN A 706 -19.28 11.99 1.08
N LYS A 707 -18.24 12.67 1.54
CA LYS A 707 -16.91 12.64 0.89
C LYS A 707 -16.18 11.34 1.23
N SER A 708 -15.66 10.68 0.20
CA SER A 708 -14.77 9.54 0.38
C SER A 708 -13.34 10.00 0.61
N LEU A 709 -12.62 9.34 1.51
CA LEU A 709 -11.17 9.51 1.64
C LEU A 709 -10.46 8.56 0.68
N SER A 710 -9.35 9.01 0.12
CA SER A 710 -8.50 8.15 -0.70
C SER A 710 -8.00 6.96 0.12
N MET A 711 -7.82 5.83 -0.55
CA MET A 711 -7.16 4.64 0.02
C MET A 711 -6.03 4.25 -0.93
N SER A 712 -4.90 4.88 -0.75
CA SER A 712 -3.77 4.84 -1.67
C SER A 712 -2.46 4.48 -0.97
N TRP A 713 -1.44 4.12 -1.73
CA TRP A 713 -0.06 4.01 -1.25
C TRP A 713 0.68 5.36 -1.26
N TRP A 714 -0.05 6.41 -1.43
CA TRP A 714 0.30 7.80 -1.13
C TRP A 714 -0.97 8.55 -0.74
N GLU A 715 -0.89 9.31 0.32
CA GLU A 715 -1.97 10.18 0.79
C GLU A 715 -1.63 11.64 0.57
N SER A 716 -2.62 12.42 0.14
CA SER A 716 -2.43 13.86 -0.01
C SER A 716 -2.13 14.53 1.33
N PRO A 717 -1.41 15.65 1.32
CA PRO A 717 -1.18 16.43 2.53
C PRO A 717 -2.46 16.77 3.31
N LEU A 718 -3.58 17.01 2.60
CA LEU A 718 -4.85 17.29 3.25
C LEU A 718 -5.42 16.06 3.98
N VAL A 719 -5.28 14.87 3.44
CA VAL A 719 -5.69 13.62 4.09
C VAL A 719 -4.79 13.34 5.30
N GLN A 720 -3.47 13.50 5.14
CA GLN A 720 -2.50 13.35 6.23
C GLN A 720 -2.83 14.32 7.38
N ARG A 721 -3.03 15.61 7.08
CA ARG A 721 -3.41 16.62 8.07
C ARG A 721 -4.74 16.27 8.76
N ARG A 722 -5.72 15.78 8.02
CA ARG A 722 -6.98 15.36 8.60
C ARG A 722 -6.79 14.22 9.61
N ILE A 723 -5.96 13.23 9.30
CA ILE A 723 -5.64 12.15 10.22
C ILE A 723 -4.89 12.68 11.44
N HIS A 724 -3.92 13.54 11.22
CA HIS A 724 -3.19 14.23 12.29
C HIS A 724 -4.16 14.92 13.26
N ARG A 725 -5.15 15.63 12.76
CA ARG A 725 -6.12 16.37 13.59
C ARG A 725 -7.13 15.50 14.34
N GLN A 726 -7.21 14.20 14.10
CA GLN A 726 -8.08 13.30 14.84
C GLN A 726 -7.73 13.18 16.33
N THR A 727 -6.52 13.58 16.72
CA THR A 727 -6.03 13.54 18.09
C THR A 727 -5.96 14.92 18.75
N GLU A 728 -6.19 16.01 18.02
CA GLU A 728 -6.13 17.36 18.57
C GLU A 728 -7.33 17.64 19.49
N SER A 729 -7.02 18.11 20.68
CA SER A 729 -8.00 18.46 21.72
C SER A 729 -8.73 19.77 21.44
N ASP A 730 -8.13 20.65 20.63
CA ASP A 730 -8.72 21.93 20.21
C ASP A 730 -8.79 22.02 18.68
N PRO A 731 -9.80 21.39 18.05
CA PRO A 731 -9.98 21.47 16.61
C PRO A 731 -10.37 22.87 16.16
N ASP A 732 -9.92 23.27 14.96
CA ASP A 732 -10.12 24.61 14.38
C ASP A 732 -11.61 25.00 14.20
N THR A 733 -12.52 24.06 14.25
CA THR A 733 -13.95 24.32 14.05
C THR A 733 -14.80 23.67 15.13
N ASN A 734 -15.87 24.37 15.56
CA ASN A 734 -16.84 23.80 16.49
C ASN A 734 -17.46 22.51 15.96
N TYR A 735 -17.68 22.45 14.65
CA TYR A 735 -18.21 21.25 13.98
C TYR A 735 -17.27 20.04 14.15
N ALA A 736 -15.97 20.23 13.97
CA ALA A 736 -14.99 19.19 14.18
C ALA A 736 -14.96 18.70 15.63
N ARG A 737 -15.06 19.63 16.59
CA ARG A 737 -15.13 19.31 18.03
C ARG A 737 -16.34 18.47 18.38
N GLU A 738 -17.50 18.80 17.83
CA GLU A 738 -18.75 18.08 18.08
C GLU A 738 -18.79 16.71 17.42
N HIS A 739 -18.08 16.53 16.28
CA HIS A 739 -18.11 15.31 15.48
C HIS A 739 -16.87 14.42 15.64
N ASN A 740 -15.80 14.89 16.31
CA ASN A 740 -14.63 14.06 16.61
C ASN A 740 -14.89 13.13 17.79
N GLN A 741 -15.33 11.93 17.50
CA GLN A 741 -15.62 10.91 18.50
C GLN A 741 -14.39 10.28 19.16
N ASN A 742 -13.16 10.59 18.68
CA ASN A 742 -11.95 10.08 19.28
C ASN A 742 -11.61 10.74 20.61
N LEU A 743 -11.95 12.01 20.83
CA LEU A 743 -11.56 12.75 22.04
C LEU A 743 -11.95 12.05 23.36
N PRO A 744 -13.23 11.60 23.57
CA PRO A 744 -13.59 10.87 24.77
C PRO A 744 -12.87 9.53 24.88
N ARG A 745 -12.57 8.87 23.75
CA ARG A 745 -11.85 7.60 23.70
C ARG A 745 -10.37 7.76 24.02
N LEU A 746 -9.73 8.81 23.51
CA LEU A 746 -8.35 9.17 23.85
C LEU A 746 -8.22 9.44 25.35
N LYS A 747 -9.17 10.18 25.93
CA LYS A 747 -9.25 10.39 27.37
C LYS A 747 -9.34 9.07 28.14
N ALA A 748 -10.20 8.17 27.70
CA ALA A 748 -10.36 6.86 28.31
C ALA A 748 -9.07 6.04 28.22
N ILE A 749 -8.40 6.01 27.07
CA ILE A 749 -7.11 5.30 26.87
C ILE A 749 -6.06 5.86 27.85
N TRP A 750 -5.90 7.20 27.95
CA TRP A 750 -4.95 7.80 28.89
C TRP A 750 -5.24 7.44 30.35
N GLN A 751 -6.52 7.43 30.74
CA GLN A 751 -6.93 7.04 32.09
C GLN A 751 -6.63 5.57 32.38
N GLU A 752 -6.89 4.68 31.42
CA GLU A 752 -6.58 3.25 31.55
C GLU A 752 -5.05 2.99 31.52
N MET A 753 -4.29 3.79 30.79
CA MET A 753 -2.82 3.73 30.84
C MET A 753 -2.28 4.10 32.22
N GLN A 754 -2.86 5.04 32.94
CA GLN A 754 -2.42 5.41 34.28
C GLN A 754 -2.82 4.37 35.33
N SER A 755 -3.85 3.62 35.08
CA SER A 755 -4.42 2.66 36.03
C SER A 755 -3.61 1.35 36.07
N SER A 756 -3.40 0.83 37.25
CA SER A 756 -2.83 -0.53 37.48
C SER A 756 -3.92 -1.60 37.57
N SER A 757 -5.18 -1.21 37.73
CA SER A 757 -6.33 -2.10 37.79
C SER A 757 -7.49 -1.49 36.99
N CYS A 758 -8.39 -2.35 36.53
CA CYS A 758 -9.62 -1.84 35.93
C CYS A 758 -10.37 -0.94 36.90
N ARG A 759 -10.82 0.21 36.44
CA ARG A 759 -11.77 0.99 37.21
C ARG A 759 -13.12 0.30 37.06
N ALA A 760 -13.68 -0.18 38.18
CA ALA A 760 -15.12 -0.42 38.25
C ALA A 760 -15.84 0.92 38.11
N SER A 761 -16.83 1.00 37.24
CA SER A 761 -17.67 2.19 37.00
C SER A 761 -18.34 2.70 38.26
#